data_3239d6525bd942c1d4ee9ac0b167503e
#
_entry.id   3239d6525bd942c1d4ee9ac0b167503e
#
_cell.length_a   1.000
_cell.length_b   1.000
_cell.length_c   1.000
_cell.angle_alpha   90.00
_cell.angle_beta   90.00
_cell.angle_gamma   90.00
#
_symmetry.space_group_name_H-M   'P 1'
#
loop_
_entity.id
_entity.type
_entity.pdbx_description
1 polymer ?
#
loop_
_entity_poly.entity_id
_entity_poly.type
_entity_poly.pdbx_seq_one_letter_code
_entity_poly.pdbx_strand_id
1 'polypeptide(L)'
;MLLAAAPLVAQKPTPKRSPPPAARADTATRRSDSTAAPKDSLTRFLESFSFRNLGPAAYSGRVTALAVPRTGGYSKTFYIGAAGGGVWKTSNGGITWQSVSEGLGVQTIGDLAVAPSDTNVVWAGTGEKNSLRSQWWGDGVYKSNDGGRKWTNMGLKDTRSIGRVVIHPTNPDIVYIAALGHLWGTNPERGVFKTTDGGKTWAKVLFVDDTTGFVDLEMDPSNPEVLYAAAWHRLRWGGSHMQGVGKGSGLYKTTDGGKTWTRLTDPARKNGLPTERLGRIGLAVATQDPKIVYATVQVDRGVTDPLQGRYGGVFRSSDGGATWSQVNDLQAIPHYYYDDIFIDPGNPDHVWTVSPSLLESKDGGKSFAPDSMHLVHGDYHALWIDPGDPQHLIVGNDGGVYVSRDGGKAWEHMAIPIGQFYTVIVDSSLTPYQICGGLQDNGVWCGPSRTRDTLGITDGDWYPVNGGDGMWVQIPANDPYTVYSGWQYGHLSRLDLKTWQRDDITPLALDAGQDSGYPYNWGWTTPILVSQHDATVLYLGANHLIRMTHRGDDWDVLGPDMTRASREHPAPEVAHTSYHAVFTIAESPRSKDVLWTGSDDGLVWVTRDGGKTWAEVSASFPKGAPTDCWVATIAASYHVESRAYLVYDCHHRDDYGPHVYRTEDLGKTWVEIGKGLPSDQGSLTVFEDPVNQRLLWVGTATGAYVTLDGGKSWRRLGKNLPNVPVESMALSFAQRDLVVSTHGRGVWVTNVGPLEQMTDTLLAEPIHLFDVAPAYQYRPRDTYPDWGSGPFVAPNPPRGAVITYYLKEMEPDGVKLVVTTAAGDTIRHLTGPGYPGVQRVTWDLTRDKPRPRELGGPTSRDDLKRVASGQYVVRLSLRKRQLERRIDVQDWPADRLGRLH
;
A
#
# COMPACT_ATOMS: atom_id res chain seq x y z
N MET A 1 -19.43 62.94 25.44
CA MET A 1 -20.83 62.55 25.76
C MET A 1 -20.80 61.22 26.42
N LEU A 2 -21.35 61.16 27.59
CA LEU A 2 -21.27 60.16 28.63
C LEU A 2 -21.49 58.71 28.17
N LEU A 3 -20.57 57.81 28.57
CA LEU A 3 -20.75 56.36 28.64
C LEU A 3 -21.24 56.03 30.06
N ALA A 4 -22.40 55.42 30.17
CA ALA A 4 -22.96 54.91 31.40
C ALA A 4 -22.39 53.50 31.68
N ALA A 5 -21.77 53.35 32.86
CA ALA A 5 -21.29 52.04 33.34
C ALA A 5 -22.47 51.25 33.97
N ALA A 6 -22.66 50.00 33.58
CA ALA A 6 -23.54 49.04 34.24
C ALA A 6 -22.74 48.21 35.28
N PRO A 7 -23.33 47.82 36.41
CA PRO A 7 -22.59 47.18 37.50
C PRO A 7 -22.31 45.70 37.24
N LEU A 8 -21.11 45.27 37.61
CA LEU A 8 -20.70 43.86 37.67
C LEU A 8 -21.53 43.11 38.71
N VAL A 9 -22.28 42.12 38.26
CA VAL A 9 -22.90 41.14 39.17
C VAL A 9 -21.86 40.00 39.39
N ALA A 10 -21.48 39.81 40.63
CA ALA A 10 -20.59 38.73 41.06
C ALA A 10 -21.24 37.37 40.83
N GLN A 11 -20.68 36.57 39.93
CA GLN A 11 -21.06 35.19 39.76
C GLN A 11 -20.51 34.32 40.91
N LYS A 12 -21.36 33.51 41.49
CA LYS A 12 -21.02 32.47 42.46
C LYS A 12 -20.14 31.41 41.77
N PRO A 13 -19.15 30.83 42.45
CA PRO A 13 -18.32 29.78 41.88
C PRO A 13 -19.14 28.52 41.64
N THR A 14 -19.15 28.05 40.38
CA THR A 14 -19.65 26.73 39.97
C THR A 14 -18.79 25.62 40.56
N PRO A 15 -19.35 24.50 41.01
CA PRO A 15 -18.58 23.38 41.54
C PRO A 15 -17.74 22.74 40.41
N LYS A 16 -16.46 22.45 40.70
CA LYS A 16 -15.52 21.71 39.85
C LYS A 16 -16.15 20.37 39.41
N ARG A 17 -16.42 20.20 38.15
CA ARG A 17 -16.72 18.89 37.58
C ARG A 17 -15.43 18.04 37.65
N SER A 18 -15.57 16.90 38.27
CA SER A 18 -14.57 15.81 38.21
C SER A 18 -14.38 15.38 36.76
N PRO A 19 -13.17 15.03 36.34
CA PRO A 19 -12.93 14.48 34.99
C PRO A 19 -13.77 13.21 34.78
N PRO A 20 -14.26 12.95 33.55
CA PRO A 20 -14.99 11.74 33.29
C PRO A 20 -14.04 10.52 33.51
N PRO A 21 -14.56 9.39 34.05
CA PRO A 21 -13.75 8.21 34.25
C PRO A 21 -13.24 7.73 32.88
N ALA A 22 -11.96 7.37 32.84
CA ALA A 22 -11.35 6.71 31.71
C ALA A 22 -12.24 5.56 31.26
N ALA A 23 -12.50 5.50 29.95
CA ALA A 23 -13.28 4.43 29.36
C ALA A 23 -12.70 3.08 29.82
N ARG A 24 -13.47 2.36 30.63
CA ARG A 24 -13.19 0.97 30.96
C ARG A 24 -13.24 0.21 29.64
N ALA A 25 -12.12 -0.40 29.28
CA ALA A 25 -12.10 -1.44 28.28
C ALA A 25 -13.09 -2.52 28.72
N ASP A 26 -14.17 -2.68 27.97
CA ASP A 26 -15.10 -3.78 28.13
C ASP A 26 -14.34 -5.09 27.89
N THR A 27 -13.97 -5.76 28.97
CA THR A 27 -13.59 -7.17 28.96
C THR A 27 -14.84 -8.02 28.79
N ALA A 28 -15.49 -7.90 27.62
CA ALA A 28 -16.42 -8.91 27.20
C ALA A 28 -15.62 -10.19 26.95
N THR A 29 -15.78 -11.14 27.81
CA THR A 29 -15.30 -12.53 27.67
C THR A 29 -15.81 -13.07 26.33
N ARG A 30 -14.96 -13.00 25.30
CA ARG A 30 -15.19 -13.72 24.04
C ARG A 30 -15.12 -15.21 24.33
N ARG A 31 -16.25 -15.88 24.33
CA ARG A 31 -16.29 -17.30 24.01
C ARG A 31 -15.89 -17.41 22.55
N SER A 32 -14.67 -17.83 22.32
CA SER A 32 -14.17 -18.19 21.00
C SER A 32 -14.60 -19.62 20.71
N ASP A 33 -15.59 -19.79 19.87
CA ASP A 33 -15.75 -21.05 19.16
C ASP A 33 -14.65 -21.12 18.09
N SER A 34 -13.45 -21.50 18.49
CA SER A 34 -12.40 -21.89 17.55
C SER A 34 -11.85 -23.24 18.00
N THR A 35 -12.13 -24.27 17.24
CA THR A 35 -11.49 -25.58 17.26
C THR A 35 -10.05 -25.54 16.71
N ALA A 36 -9.41 -24.35 16.69
CA ALA A 36 -8.02 -24.22 16.29
C ALA A 36 -7.10 -24.87 17.31
N ALA A 37 -6.17 -25.70 16.84
CA ALA A 37 -5.13 -26.30 17.67
C ALA A 37 -4.39 -25.21 18.47
N PRO A 38 -3.96 -25.48 19.71
CA PRO A 38 -3.26 -24.51 20.53
C PRO A 38 -1.98 -24.07 19.82
N LYS A 39 -1.84 -22.74 19.59
CA LYS A 39 -0.65 -22.14 18.97
C LYS A 39 0.59 -22.47 19.78
N ASP A 40 1.69 -22.78 19.09
CA ASP A 40 2.98 -23.01 19.73
C ASP A 40 3.54 -21.72 20.40
N SER A 41 4.55 -21.88 21.25
CA SER A 41 5.13 -20.76 22.01
C SER A 41 5.78 -19.72 21.11
N LEU A 42 6.37 -20.12 19.99
CA LEU A 42 7.00 -19.21 19.03
C LEU A 42 5.95 -18.39 18.30
N THR A 43 4.86 -19.01 17.84
CA THR A 43 3.76 -18.27 17.20
C THR A 43 3.16 -17.23 18.15
N ARG A 44 2.92 -17.57 19.42
CA ARG A 44 2.46 -16.61 20.44
C ARG A 44 3.47 -15.48 20.68
N PHE A 45 4.76 -15.82 20.69
CA PHE A 45 5.83 -14.84 20.82
C PHE A 45 5.80 -13.84 19.67
N LEU A 46 5.74 -14.30 18.42
CA LEU A 46 5.71 -13.44 17.24
C LEU A 46 4.43 -12.59 17.14
N GLU A 47 3.29 -13.11 17.55
CA GLU A 47 2.03 -12.36 17.60
C GLU A 47 2.02 -11.25 18.66
N SER A 48 2.96 -11.23 19.60
CA SER A 48 3.13 -10.14 20.57
C SER A 48 3.75 -8.87 19.98
N PHE A 49 4.32 -8.96 18.78
CA PHE A 49 4.83 -7.80 18.07
C PHE A 49 3.69 -7.01 17.45
N SER A 50 3.67 -5.71 17.71
CA SER A 50 2.65 -4.80 17.20
C SER A 50 3.31 -3.74 16.34
N PHE A 51 2.76 -3.53 15.15
CA PHE A 51 3.18 -2.48 14.25
C PHE A 51 2.44 -1.18 14.53
N ARG A 52 3.10 -0.04 14.33
CA ARG A 52 2.51 1.30 14.28
C ARG A 52 2.41 1.73 12.84
N ASN A 53 1.23 2.19 12.40
CA ASN A 53 1.08 2.85 11.11
C ASN A 53 1.56 4.30 11.23
N LEU A 54 2.45 4.73 10.35
CA LEU A 54 3.00 6.09 10.33
C LEU A 54 2.36 6.98 9.25
N GLY A 55 1.47 6.43 8.41
CA GLY A 55 0.93 7.14 7.26
C GLY A 55 1.96 7.19 6.09
N PRO A 56 2.09 8.31 5.39
CA PRO A 56 1.25 9.52 5.47
C PRO A 56 -0.19 9.30 4.98
N ALA A 57 -1.10 10.19 5.31
CA ALA A 57 -2.49 10.14 4.87
C ALA A 57 -2.88 11.30 3.94
N ALA A 58 -2.15 12.42 3.96
CA ALA A 58 -2.39 13.57 3.09
C ALA A 58 -2.23 13.25 1.59
N TYR A 59 -1.41 12.24 1.28
CA TYR A 59 -1.27 11.68 -0.06
C TYR A 59 -1.73 10.24 0.03
N SER A 60 -3.03 10.09 -0.20
CA SER A 60 -3.72 8.81 -0.17
C SER A 60 -3.27 7.92 -1.34
N GLY A 61 -3.96 6.81 -1.56
CA GLY A 61 -3.73 5.95 -2.71
C GLY A 61 -5.02 5.81 -3.51
N ARG A 62 -4.96 5.03 -4.57
CA ARG A 62 -6.06 4.84 -5.51
C ARG A 62 -7.33 4.32 -4.87
N VAL A 63 -8.44 5.02 -5.16
CA VAL A 63 -9.79 4.63 -4.78
C VAL A 63 -10.57 4.23 -6.03
N THR A 64 -10.91 2.94 -6.12
CA THR A 64 -11.54 2.31 -7.29
C THR A 64 -13.05 2.13 -7.17
N ALA A 65 -13.60 2.20 -5.94
CA ALA A 65 -15.01 1.93 -5.70
C ALA A 65 -15.58 2.84 -4.62
N LEU A 66 -16.84 3.23 -4.81
CA LEU A 66 -17.64 3.99 -3.87
C LEU A 66 -18.98 3.27 -3.64
N ALA A 67 -19.40 3.10 -2.39
CA ALA A 67 -20.68 2.52 -2.05
C ALA A 67 -21.40 3.37 -1.00
N VAL A 68 -22.47 4.04 -1.41
CA VAL A 68 -23.27 4.92 -0.57
C VAL A 68 -24.63 4.28 -0.31
N PRO A 69 -25.00 4.02 0.96
CA PRO A 69 -26.32 3.48 1.29
C PRO A 69 -27.45 4.40 0.81
N ARG A 70 -28.43 3.85 0.14
CA ARG A 70 -29.65 4.61 -0.23
C ARG A 70 -30.49 4.84 1.03
N THR A 71 -30.50 6.06 1.50
CA THR A 71 -31.38 6.53 2.59
C THR A 71 -32.26 7.65 2.03
N GLY A 72 -33.43 7.86 2.60
CA GLY A 72 -34.38 8.88 2.09
C GLY A 72 -33.92 10.34 2.24
N GLY A 73 -32.63 10.59 2.33
CA GLY A 73 -31.93 11.87 2.39
C GLY A 73 -30.42 11.71 2.36
N TYR A 74 -29.67 12.78 2.57
CA TYR A 74 -28.20 12.80 2.61
C TYR A 74 -27.65 11.72 3.54
N SER A 75 -26.91 10.76 2.97
CA SER A 75 -26.22 9.74 3.75
C SER A 75 -24.84 10.23 4.17
N LYS A 76 -24.65 10.43 5.48
CA LYS A 76 -23.31 10.68 6.04
C LYS A 76 -22.46 9.43 6.11
N THR A 77 -23.04 8.26 5.86
CA THR A 77 -22.34 6.98 5.85
C THR A 77 -22.07 6.57 4.41
N PHE A 78 -20.79 6.30 4.11
CA PHE A 78 -20.41 5.67 2.87
C PHE A 78 -19.13 4.86 3.02
N TYR A 79 -18.88 4.01 2.05
CA TYR A 79 -17.72 3.14 1.97
C TYR A 79 -16.90 3.48 0.75
N ILE A 80 -15.58 3.31 0.87
CA ILE A 80 -14.67 3.34 -0.26
C ILE A 80 -13.91 2.02 -0.35
N GLY A 81 -13.59 1.62 -1.57
CA GLY A 81 -12.70 0.52 -1.89
C GLY A 81 -11.40 1.07 -2.46
N ALA A 82 -10.29 0.83 -1.76
CA ALA A 82 -8.97 1.18 -2.24
C ALA A 82 -8.37 0.04 -3.06
N ALA A 83 -7.64 0.36 -4.11
CA ALA A 83 -6.99 -0.63 -4.98
C ALA A 83 -6.06 -1.59 -4.22
N GLY A 84 -5.36 -1.10 -3.17
CA GLY A 84 -4.48 -1.89 -2.32
C GLY A 84 -4.78 -1.78 -0.82
N GLY A 85 -5.65 -0.84 -0.41
CA GLY A 85 -5.82 -0.42 0.99
C GLY A 85 -7.07 -0.94 1.70
N GLY A 86 -7.86 -1.80 1.04
CA GLY A 86 -9.06 -2.40 1.61
C GLY A 86 -10.30 -1.50 1.61
N VAL A 87 -11.25 -1.83 2.47
CA VAL A 87 -12.52 -1.11 2.62
C VAL A 87 -12.45 -0.16 3.80
N TRP A 88 -12.76 1.10 3.56
CA TRP A 88 -12.89 2.12 4.59
C TRP A 88 -14.30 2.66 4.66
N LYS A 89 -14.73 3.00 5.86
CA LYS A 89 -16.06 3.50 6.16
C LYS A 89 -15.99 4.83 6.88
N THR A 90 -16.80 5.77 6.44
CA THR A 90 -17.17 6.95 7.24
C THR A 90 -18.63 6.86 7.67
N SER A 91 -18.98 7.48 8.79
CA SER A 91 -20.37 7.64 9.26
C SER A 91 -20.72 9.10 9.54
N ASN A 92 -19.84 10.02 9.19
CA ASN A 92 -19.98 11.45 9.44
C ASN A 92 -19.59 12.32 8.24
N GLY A 93 -19.78 11.80 7.03
CA GLY A 93 -19.60 12.55 5.78
C GLY A 93 -18.14 12.77 5.39
N GLY A 94 -17.23 11.87 5.78
CA GLY A 94 -15.81 11.94 5.44
C GLY A 94 -14.92 12.56 6.51
N ILE A 95 -15.50 13.09 7.62
CA ILE A 95 -14.70 13.73 8.68
C ILE A 95 -13.76 12.72 9.37
N THR A 96 -14.25 11.49 9.64
CA THR A 96 -13.42 10.42 10.19
C THR A 96 -13.62 9.13 9.42
N TRP A 97 -12.56 8.32 9.37
CA TRP A 97 -12.52 7.08 8.63
C TRP A 97 -12.11 5.91 9.51
N GLN A 98 -12.72 4.78 9.28
CA GLN A 98 -12.37 3.52 9.91
C GLN A 98 -12.14 2.47 8.83
N SER A 99 -10.98 1.80 8.89
CA SER A 99 -10.80 0.56 8.14
C SER A 99 -11.75 -0.51 8.69
N VAL A 100 -12.48 -1.16 7.79
CA VAL A 100 -13.45 -2.21 8.14
C VAL A 100 -13.13 -3.54 7.47
N SER A 101 -12.00 -3.64 6.78
CA SER A 101 -11.59 -4.81 5.98
C SER A 101 -10.49 -5.67 6.62
N GLU A 102 -10.16 -5.49 7.89
CA GLU A 102 -9.07 -6.23 8.54
C GLU A 102 -9.28 -7.77 8.56
N GLY A 103 -10.52 -8.22 8.35
CA GLY A 103 -10.87 -9.64 8.25
C GLY A 103 -10.81 -10.23 6.84
N LEU A 104 -10.50 -9.46 5.81
CA LEU A 104 -10.35 -9.96 4.44
C LEU A 104 -9.01 -10.69 4.26
N GLY A 105 -8.98 -11.69 3.39
CA GLY A 105 -7.76 -12.41 3.02
C GLY A 105 -6.76 -11.54 2.26
N VAL A 106 -7.27 -10.59 1.49
CA VAL A 106 -6.51 -9.57 0.73
C VAL A 106 -7.16 -8.20 0.91
N GLN A 107 -6.41 -7.12 0.69
CA GLN A 107 -6.93 -5.75 0.81
C GLN A 107 -7.10 -5.05 -0.53
N THR A 108 -7.09 -5.78 -1.62
CA THR A 108 -7.28 -5.24 -2.98
C THR A 108 -8.76 -5.26 -3.34
N ILE A 109 -9.34 -4.11 -3.61
CA ILE A 109 -10.78 -3.99 -3.89
C ILE A 109 -10.99 -3.61 -5.35
N GLY A 110 -11.82 -4.39 -6.05
CA GLY A 110 -12.27 -4.10 -7.41
C GLY A 110 -13.57 -3.32 -7.43
N ASP A 111 -14.57 -3.74 -6.61
CA ASP A 111 -15.83 -3.04 -6.49
C ASP A 111 -16.52 -3.28 -5.13
N LEU A 112 -17.43 -2.38 -4.76
CA LEU A 112 -18.21 -2.41 -3.53
C LEU A 112 -19.70 -2.15 -3.81
N ALA A 113 -20.59 -2.87 -3.13
CA ALA A 113 -22.00 -2.61 -3.18
C ALA A 113 -22.67 -2.71 -1.80
N VAL A 114 -23.57 -1.78 -1.51
CA VAL A 114 -24.49 -1.85 -0.36
C VAL A 114 -25.88 -2.23 -0.87
N ALA A 115 -26.51 -3.22 -0.24
CA ALA A 115 -27.84 -3.64 -0.66
C ALA A 115 -28.86 -2.51 -0.49
N PRO A 116 -29.63 -2.17 -1.55
CA PRO A 116 -30.63 -1.09 -1.46
C PRO A 116 -31.73 -1.36 -0.44
N SER A 117 -32.07 -2.62 -0.20
CA SER A 117 -33.11 -3.04 0.75
C SER A 117 -32.63 -3.24 2.18
N ASP A 118 -31.32 -3.37 2.43
CA ASP A 118 -30.72 -3.52 3.76
C ASP A 118 -29.30 -2.95 3.80
N THR A 119 -29.13 -1.79 4.37
CA THR A 119 -27.85 -1.08 4.45
C THR A 119 -26.79 -1.77 5.34
N ASN A 120 -27.15 -2.83 6.08
CA ASN A 120 -26.20 -3.67 6.79
C ASN A 120 -25.54 -4.71 5.88
N VAL A 121 -26.18 -5.03 4.75
CA VAL A 121 -25.63 -5.98 3.78
C VAL A 121 -24.70 -5.23 2.83
N VAL A 122 -23.41 -5.54 2.94
CA VAL A 122 -22.35 -4.95 2.10
C VAL A 122 -21.58 -6.09 1.43
N TRP A 123 -21.33 -5.95 0.14
CA TRP A 123 -20.50 -6.85 -0.63
C TRP A 123 -19.23 -6.17 -1.09
N ALA A 124 -18.12 -6.91 -1.08
CA ALA A 124 -16.84 -6.48 -1.61
C ALA A 124 -16.33 -7.52 -2.62
N GLY A 125 -16.10 -7.10 -3.84
CA GLY A 125 -15.38 -7.84 -4.85
C GLY A 125 -13.90 -7.51 -4.75
N THR A 126 -13.04 -8.54 -4.59
CA THR A 126 -11.61 -8.35 -4.43
C THR A 126 -10.84 -8.45 -5.75
N GLY A 127 -9.63 -7.87 -5.78
CA GLY A 127 -8.80 -7.76 -6.97
C GLY A 127 -9.19 -6.59 -7.85
N GLU A 128 -8.22 -5.73 -8.13
CA GLU A 128 -8.45 -4.47 -8.85
C GLU A 128 -8.99 -4.70 -10.26
N LYS A 129 -9.97 -3.88 -10.68
CA LYS A 129 -10.56 -3.95 -12.02
C LYS A 129 -9.70 -3.30 -13.11
N ASN A 130 -8.92 -2.29 -12.76
CA ASN A 130 -8.02 -1.61 -13.67
C ASN A 130 -6.75 -2.44 -13.87
N SER A 131 -6.25 -2.47 -15.09
CA SER A 131 -5.21 -3.44 -15.49
C SER A 131 -3.84 -2.81 -15.53
N LEU A 132 -3.43 -2.21 -14.40
CA LEU A 132 -2.11 -1.63 -14.24
C LEU A 132 -0.99 -2.69 -14.14
N ARG A 133 0.24 -2.23 -14.25
CA ARG A 133 1.43 -3.05 -14.03
C ARG A 133 1.64 -3.40 -12.55
N SER A 134 1.17 -2.55 -11.66
CA SER A 134 1.20 -2.71 -10.19
C SER A 134 -0.12 -3.24 -9.63
N GLN A 135 -0.90 -3.94 -10.43
CA GLN A 135 -2.17 -4.52 -10.00
C GLN A 135 -1.94 -5.74 -9.10
N TRP A 136 -2.61 -5.75 -7.96
CA TRP A 136 -2.66 -6.91 -7.07
C TRP A 136 -3.97 -7.68 -7.23
N TRP A 137 -3.89 -8.99 -7.06
CA TRP A 137 -5.01 -9.91 -7.23
C TRP A 137 -5.88 -10.01 -5.99
N GLY A 138 -7.11 -10.49 -6.22
CA GLY A 138 -8.09 -10.83 -5.20
C GLY A 138 -8.14 -12.31 -4.85
N ASP A 139 -9.02 -12.62 -3.91
CA ASP A 139 -9.34 -13.98 -3.47
C ASP A 139 -10.86 -14.26 -3.45
N GLY A 140 -11.59 -13.60 -4.36
CA GLY A 140 -13.03 -13.77 -4.56
C GLY A 140 -13.89 -12.64 -3.99
N VAL A 141 -15.07 -12.98 -3.50
CA VAL A 141 -16.06 -12.02 -3.02
C VAL A 141 -16.37 -12.21 -1.55
N TYR A 142 -16.63 -11.12 -0.87
CA TYR A 142 -16.95 -11.09 0.56
C TYR A 142 -18.28 -10.44 0.81
N LYS A 143 -19.01 -10.95 1.82
CA LYS A 143 -20.28 -10.41 2.30
C LYS A 143 -20.17 -10.03 3.77
N SER A 144 -20.66 -8.86 4.11
CA SER A 144 -20.95 -8.43 5.48
C SER A 144 -22.48 -8.33 5.66
N ASN A 145 -22.97 -8.71 6.83
CA ASN A 145 -24.37 -8.53 7.24
C ASN A 145 -24.50 -7.54 8.42
N ASP A 146 -23.45 -6.81 8.75
CA ASP A 146 -23.40 -5.92 9.92
C ASP A 146 -22.72 -4.57 9.61
N GLY A 147 -22.83 -4.13 8.34
CA GLY A 147 -22.30 -2.85 7.89
C GLY A 147 -20.79 -2.80 7.85
N GLY A 148 -20.13 -3.90 7.46
CA GLY A 148 -18.69 -4.01 7.27
C GLY A 148 -17.90 -4.41 8.51
N ARG A 149 -18.53 -4.69 9.66
CA ARG A 149 -17.81 -5.09 10.89
C ARG A 149 -17.23 -6.50 10.85
N LYS A 150 -17.91 -7.41 10.17
CA LYS A 150 -17.44 -8.77 9.92
C LYS A 150 -17.70 -9.16 8.48
N TRP A 151 -16.77 -9.88 7.91
CA TRP A 151 -16.82 -10.35 6.53
C TRP A 151 -16.73 -11.85 6.46
N THR A 152 -17.46 -12.42 5.52
CA THR A 152 -17.41 -13.85 5.18
C THR A 152 -17.03 -13.96 3.71
N ASN A 153 -16.01 -14.76 3.40
CA ASN A 153 -15.68 -15.10 2.02
C ASN A 153 -16.79 -15.98 1.44
N MET A 154 -17.34 -15.55 0.31
CA MET A 154 -18.48 -16.20 -0.36
C MET A 154 -18.03 -16.99 -1.61
N GLY A 155 -16.72 -17.25 -1.75
CA GLY A 155 -16.17 -18.03 -2.86
C GLY A 155 -15.71 -17.19 -4.03
N LEU A 156 -15.67 -17.77 -5.22
CA LEU A 156 -15.16 -17.21 -6.46
C LEU A 156 -13.67 -16.80 -6.35
N LYS A 157 -12.88 -17.56 -5.59
CA LYS A 157 -11.48 -17.24 -5.29
C LYS A 157 -10.64 -17.07 -6.56
N ASP A 158 -10.85 -17.91 -7.53
CA ASP A 158 -10.03 -17.95 -8.75
C ASP A 158 -10.48 -16.95 -9.84
N THR A 159 -11.43 -16.08 -9.51
CA THR A 159 -11.76 -14.94 -10.37
C THR A 159 -10.69 -13.86 -10.37
N ARG A 160 -9.89 -13.79 -9.33
CA ARG A 160 -8.72 -12.89 -9.13
C ARG A 160 -8.98 -11.39 -9.28
N SER A 161 -9.97 -10.97 -10.07
CA SER A 161 -10.35 -9.56 -10.23
C SER A 161 -11.85 -9.44 -10.45
N ILE A 162 -12.50 -8.60 -9.66
CA ILE A 162 -13.94 -8.32 -9.77
C ILE A 162 -14.13 -6.93 -10.36
N GLY A 163 -14.84 -6.87 -11.48
CA GLY A 163 -15.16 -5.62 -12.16
C GLY A 163 -16.36 -4.87 -11.55
N ARG A 164 -17.42 -5.62 -11.23
CA ARG A 164 -18.66 -5.03 -10.71
C ARG A 164 -19.43 -5.98 -9.81
N VAL A 165 -20.08 -5.44 -8.78
CA VAL A 165 -21.00 -6.13 -7.89
C VAL A 165 -22.38 -5.47 -7.98
N VAL A 166 -23.40 -6.20 -8.44
CA VAL A 166 -24.77 -5.68 -8.59
C VAL A 166 -25.73 -6.47 -7.72
N ILE A 167 -26.39 -5.78 -6.79
CA ILE A 167 -27.37 -6.37 -5.86
C ILE A 167 -28.77 -6.03 -6.32
N HIS A 168 -29.63 -7.04 -6.32
CA HIS A 168 -31.05 -6.86 -6.67
C HIS A 168 -31.70 -5.84 -5.70
N PRO A 169 -32.52 -4.87 -6.20
CA PRO A 169 -32.97 -3.73 -5.43
C PRO A 169 -33.86 -4.08 -4.22
N THR A 170 -34.58 -5.19 -4.25
CA THR A 170 -35.51 -5.59 -3.18
C THR A 170 -35.16 -6.92 -2.50
N ASN A 171 -34.22 -7.70 -3.04
CA ASN A 171 -33.81 -8.98 -2.47
C ASN A 171 -32.27 -9.06 -2.35
N PRO A 172 -31.68 -8.84 -1.16
CA PRO A 172 -30.22 -8.80 -0.97
C PRO A 172 -29.53 -10.17 -1.16
N ASP A 173 -30.29 -11.25 -1.32
CA ASP A 173 -29.74 -12.58 -1.59
C ASP A 173 -29.54 -12.86 -3.09
N ILE A 174 -30.07 -12.00 -3.96
CA ILE A 174 -29.81 -12.06 -5.41
C ILE A 174 -28.70 -11.05 -5.75
N VAL A 175 -27.55 -11.58 -6.19
CA VAL A 175 -26.38 -10.77 -6.52
C VAL A 175 -25.76 -11.28 -7.81
N TYR A 176 -25.31 -10.35 -8.64
CA TYR A 176 -24.53 -10.62 -9.84
C TYR A 176 -23.12 -10.07 -9.68
N ILE A 177 -22.13 -10.84 -10.14
CA ILE A 177 -20.70 -10.49 -10.11
C ILE A 177 -20.16 -10.51 -11.53
N ALA A 178 -19.62 -9.38 -11.99
CA ALA A 178 -18.82 -9.31 -13.19
C ALA A 178 -17.37 -9.67 -12.83
N ALA A 179 -16.88 -10.81 -13.31
CA ALA A 179 -15.55 -11.31 -13.00
C ALA A 179 -14.62 -11.20 -14.21
N LEU A 180 -13.47 -10.57 -14.00
CA LEU A 180 -12.45 -10.33 -15.03
C LEU A 180 -11.48 -11.51 -15.21
N GLY A 181 -11.31 -12.35 -14.19
CA GLY A 181 -10.34 -13.44 -14.22
C GLY A 181 -8.90 -12.98 -13.96
N HIS A 182 -7.95 -13.85 -14.22
CA HIS A 182 -6.52 -13.54 -14.10
C HIS A 182 -6.09 -12.43 -15.07
N LEU A 183 -5.22 -11.54 -14.63
CA LEU A 183 -4.64 -10.54 -15.52
C LEU A 183 -3.46 -11.13 -16.33
N TRP A 184 -2.66 -11.94 -15.66
CA TRP A 184 -1.37 -12.42 -16.17
C TRP A 184 -1.44 -13.79 -16.85
N GLY A 185 -2.62 -14.37 -16.92
CA GLY A 185 -2.86 -15.67 -17.52
C GLY A 185 -4.30 -15.87 -17.95
N THR A 186 -4.56 -16.99 -18.56
CA THR A 186 -5.91 -17.42 -18.96
C THR A 186 -6.52 -18.28 -17.85
N ASN A 187 -7.82 -18.14 -17.61
CA ASN A 187 -8.53 -19.02 -16.69
C ASN A 187 -10.03 -19.06 -17.01
N PRO A 188 -10.72 -20.16 -16.69
CA PRO A 188 -12.15 -20.32 -16.97
C PRO A 188 -13.05 -19.55 -15.99
N GLU A 189 -12.55 -19.07 -14.83
CA GLU A 189 -13.33 -18.33 -13.81
C GLU A 189 -13.47 -16.86 -14.18
N ARG A 190 -13.84 -16.62 -15.43
CA ARG A 190 -14.27 -15.35 -16.02
C ARG A 190 -15.75 -15.40 -16.34
N GLY A 191 -16.42 -14.28 -16.35
CA GLY A 191 -17.82 -14.24 -16.73
C GLY A 191 -18.70 -13.44 -15.78
N VAL A 192 -20.01 -13.57 -15.97
CA VAL A 192 -21.00 -13.08 -15.02
C VAL A 192 -21.47 -14.26 -14.17
N PHE A 193 -21.34 -14.11 -12.87
CA PHE A 193 -21.85 -15.08 -11.88
C PHE A 193 -23.07 -14.53 -11.18
N LYS A 194 -24.04 -15.40 -10.90
CA LYS A 194 -25.28 -15.08 -10.18
C LYS A 194 -25.44 -15.97 -8.95
N THR A 195 -25.81 -15.39 -7.84
CA THR A 195 -26.36 -16.12 -6.68
C THR A 195 -27.81 -15.75 -6.44
N THR A 196 -28.60 -16.65 -5.85
CA THR A 196 -29.98 -16.42 -5.40
C THR A 196 -30.19 -16.83 -3.96
N ASP A 197 -29.11 -17.17 -3.26
CA ASP A 197 -29.09 -17.67 -1.88
C ASP A 197 -28.11 -16.92 -0.97
N GLY A 198 -27.77 -15.67 -1.37
CA GLY A 198 -26.91 -14.80 -0.61
C GLY A 198 -25.44 -15.19 -0.68
N GLY A 199 -25.01 -15.85 -1.76
CA GLY A 199 -23.61 -16.19 -2.05
C GLY A 199 -23.20 -17.57 -1.59
N LYS A 200 -24.12 -18.42 -1.11
CA LYS A 200 -23.78 -19.81 -0.72
C LYS A 200 -23.47 -20.66 -1.94
N THR A 201 -24.16 -20.40 -3.05
CA THR A 201 -23.91 -21.03 -4.36
C THR A 201 -23.87 -20.00 -5.47
N TRP A 202 -23.11 -20.31 -6.53
CA TRP A 202 -22.94 -19.44 -7.70
C TRP A 202 -23.21 -20.21 -8.99
N ALA A 203 -23.94 -19.58 -9.89
CA ALA A 203 -24.12 -20.03 -11.27
C ALA A 203 -23.39 -19.08 -12.20
N LYS A 204 -22.54 -19.58 -13.09
CA LYS A 204 -21.94 -18.82 -14.16
C LYS A 204 -23.00 -18.65 -15.27
N VAL A 205 -23.61 -17.46 -15.35
CA VAL A 205 -24.76 -17.20 -16.26
C VAL A 205 -24.36 -16.61 -17.59
N LEU A 206 -23.11 -16.11 -17.70
CA LEU A 206 -22.56 -15.64 -18.97
C LEU A 206 -21.06 -15.92 -18.99
N PHE A 207 -20.59 -16.56 -20.05
CA PHE A 207 -19.17 -16.87 -20.29
C PHE A 207 -18.88 -16.72 -21.78
N VAL A 208 -17.75 -16.14 -22.15
CA VAL A 208 -17.29 -15.97 -23.53
C VAL A 208 -16.16 -16.94 -23.85
N ASP A 209 -15.02 -16.75 -23.22
CA ASP A 209 -13.83 -17.59 -23.34
C ASP A 209 -12.89 -17.34 -22.13
N ASP A 210 -11.79 -18.08 -22.06
CA ASP A 210 -10.82 -18.05 -20.95
C ASP A 210 -9.87 -16.82 -20.98
N THR A 211 -10.01 -15.94 -21.96
CA THR A 211 -9.27 -14.66 -22.08
C THR A 211 -10.16 -13.45 -21.88
N THR A 212 -11.50 -13.63 -21.91
CA THR A 212 -12.47 -12.55 -21.87
C THR A 212 -13.26 -12.58 -20.57
N GLY A 213 -13.06 -11.56 -19.73
CA GLY A 213 -13.85 -11.34 -18.51
C GLY A 213 -14.91 -10.26 -18.69
N PHE A 214 -15.53 -9.86 -17.57
CA PHE A 214 -16.53 -8.80 -17.57
C PHE A 214 -16.09 -7.70 -16.63
N VAL A 215 -15.97 -6.46 -17.16
CA VAL A 215 -15.44 -5.31 -16.43
C VAL A 215 -16.57 -4.48 -15.82
N ASP A 216 -17.74 -4.47 -16.46
CA ASP A 216 -18.88 -3.69 -16.00
C ASP A 216 -20.20 -4.44 -16.16
N LEU A 217 -21.16 -4.10 -15.30
CA LEU A 217 -22.49 -4.74 -15.25
C LEU A 217 -23.49 -3.75 -14.66
N GLU A 218 -24.53 -3.43 -15.41
CA GLU A 218 -25.57 -2.50 -14.98
C GLU A 218 -26.94 -3.15 -15.02
N MET A 219 -27.77 -2.88 -14.00
CA MET A 219 -29.14 -3.37 -13.88
C MET A 219 -30.12 -2.24 -14.09
N ASP A 220 -31.19 -2.50 -14.82
CA ASP A 220 -32.33 -1.58 -14.91
C ASP A 220 -32.96 -1.45 -13.49
N PRO A 221 -32.91 -0.26 -12.89
CA PRO A 221 -33.40 -0.07 -11.52
C PRO A 221 -34.94 -0.27 -11.38
N SER A 222 -35.70 -0.22 -12.48
CA SER A 222 -37.14 -0.43 -12.50
C SER A 222 -37.54 -1.88 -12.83
N ASN A 223 -36.62 -2.63 -13.49
CA ASN A 223 -36.86 -4.02 -13.87
C ASN A 223 -35.59 -4.86 -13.69
N PRO A 224 -35.37 -5.49 -12.55
CA PRO A 224 -34.14 -6.23 -12.26
C PRO A 224 -33.91 -7.48 -13.12
N GLU A 225 -34.85 -7.87 -13.96
CA GLU A 225 -34.65 -8.92 -14.96
C GLU A 225 -33.86 -8.42 -16.19
N VAL A 226 -33.70 -7.08 -16.32
CA VAL A 226 -32.93 -6.46 -17.40
C VAL A 226 -31.56 -6.05 -16.90
N LEU A 227 -30.51 -6.62 -17.50
CA LEU A 227 -29.12 -6.24 -17.22
C LEU A 227 -28.32 -6.08 -18.52
N TYR A 228 -27.30 -5.24 -18.42
CA TYR A 228 -26.29 -5.03 -19.46
C TYR A 228 -24.93 -5.46 -18.91
N ALA A 229 -24.10 -6.16 -19.69
CA ALA A 229 -22.81 -6.66 -19.27
C ALA A 229 -21.73 -6.36 -20.32
N ALA A 230 -20.63 -5.75 -19.89
CA ALA A 230 -19.51 -5.38 -20.73
C ALA A 230 -18.40 -6.43 -20.65
N ALA A 231 -18.24 -7.21 -21.71
CA ALA A 231 -17.16 -8.18 -21.86
C ALA A 231 -15.90 -7.49 -22.37
N TRP A 232 -14.78 -7.88 -21.82
CA TRP A 232 -13.48 -7.34 -22.16
C TRP A 232 -12.42 -8.44 -22.28
N HIS A 233 -11.82 -8.57 -23.47
CA HIS A 233 -10.62 -9.39 -23.68
C HIS A 233 -9.46 -8.72 -22.95
N ARG A 234 -8.87 -9.42 -21.96
CA ARG A 234 -7.95 -8.82 -21.01
C ARG A 234 -6.83 -9.78 -20.65
N LEU A 235 -5.65 -9.51 -21.19
CA LEU A 235 -4.39 -10.16 -20.82
C LEU A 235 -3.28 -9.11 -20.74
N ARG A 236 -2.36 -9.29 -19.81
CA ARG A 236 -1.19 -8.45 -19.66
C ARG A 236 0.06 -9.30 -19.49
N TRP A 237 1.15 -8.83 -20.01
CA TRP A 237 2.48 -9.40 -19.78
C TRP A 237 3.32 -8.44 -18.94
N GLY A 238 4.40 -8.94 -18.30
CA GLY A 238 5.16 -8.25 -17.26
C GLY A 238 5.69 -6.86 -17.59
N GLY A 239 5.87 -6.51 -18.85
CA GLY A 239 6.28 -5.17 -19.27
C GLY A 239 5.10 -4.19 -19.42
N SER A 240 5.27 -3.23 -20.32
CA SER A 240 4.22 -2.24 -20.64
C SER A 240 3.11 -2.80 -21.54
N HIS A 241 3.24 -4.05 -21.98
CA HIS A 241 2.35 -4.61 -23.00
C HIS A 241 1.04 -5.13 -22.41
N MET A 242 -0.07 -4.68 -22.98
CA MET A 242 -1.40 -5.16 -22.64
C MET A 242 -2.21 -5.48 -23.90
N GLN A 243 -2.79 -6.69 -23.93
CA GLN A 243 -3.77 -7.08 -24.93
C GLN A 243 -5.18 -6.81 -24.38
N GLY A 244 -5.71 -5.62 -24.69
CA GLY A 244 -7.01 -5.15 -24.21
C GLY A 244 -8.08 -5.12 -25.30
N VAL A 245 -7.80 -5.64 -26.48
CA VAL A 245 -8.71 -5.66 -27.66
C VAL A 245 -8.78 -7.09 -28.19
N GLY A 246 -10.00 -7.59 -28.36
CA GLY A 246 -10.19 -8.96 -28.86
C GLY A 246 -11.60 -9.28 -29.29
N LYS A 247 -11.77 -10.40 -29.99
CA LYS A 247 -13.07 -10.87 -30.53
C LYS A 247 -14.09 -11.14 -29.43
N GLY A 248 -13.65 -11.46 -28.22
CA GLY A 248 -14.49 -11.71 -27.07
C GLY A 248 -15.12 -10.43 -26.48
N SER A 249 -14.45 -9.27 -26.63
CA SER A 249 -14.98 -8.00 -26.15
C SER A 249 -16.32 -7.65 -26.80
N GLY A 250 -17.23 -7.10 -26.01
CA GLY A 250 -18.55 -6.71 -26.52
C GLY A 250 -19.58 -6.42 -25.44
N LEU A 251 -20.70 -5.88 -25.86
CA LEU A 251 -21.82 -5.54 -25.00
C LEU A 251 -22.90 -6.61 -25.10
N TYR A 252 -23.39 -7.05 -23.96
CA TYR A 252 -24.43 -8.07 -23.83
C TYR A 252 -25.62 -7.53 -23.05
N LYS A 253 -26.85 -8.04 -23.35
CA LYS A 253 -28.07 -7.72 -22.64
C LYS A 253 -28.85 -8.99 -22.31
N THR A 254 -29.45 -9.05 -21.12
CA THR A 254 -30.51 -10.00 -20.75
C THR A 254 -31.81 -9.27 -20.43
N THR A 255 -32.93 -9.96 -20.54
CA THR A 255 -34.29 -9.49 -20.14
C THR A 255 -35.01 -10.53 -19.29
N ASP A 256 -34.30 -11.56 -18.83
CA ASP A 256 -34.83 -12.69 -18.08
C ASP A 256 -33.98 -13.06 -16.86
N GLY A 257 -33.29 -12.03 -16.30
CA GLY A 257 -32.47 -12.18 -15.12
C GLY A 257 -31.23 -13.04 -15.33
N GLY A 258 -30.69 -13.02 -16.55
CA GLY A 258 -29.46 -13.74 -16.90
C GLY A 258 -29.65 -15.20 -17.31
N LYS A 259 -30.88 -15.67 -17.57
CA LYS A 259 -31.09 -17.03 -18.11
C LYS A 259 -30.63 -17.11 -19.56
N THR A 260 -30.86 -16.03 -20.33
CA THR A 260 -30.36 -15.88 -21.71
C THR A 260 -29.71 -14.50 -21.88
N TRP A 261 -28.68 -14.45 -22.75
CA TRP A 261 -27.98 -13.22 -23.05
C TRP A 261 -27.88 -13.01 -24.56
N THR A 262 -28.05 -11.80 -24.96
CA THR A 262 -27.97 -11.35 -26.35
C THR A 262 -26.77 -10.43 -26.51
N ARG A 263 -25.84 -10.73 -27.42
CA ARG A 263 -24.73 -9.84 -27.77
C ARG A 263 -25.26 -8.68 -28.60
N LEU A 264 -25.17 -7.45 -28.08
CA LEU A 264 -25.64 -6.24 -28.79
C LEU A 264 -24.64 -5.79 -29.88
N THR A 265 -23.34 -6.07 -29.68
CA THR A 265 -22.25 -5.79 -30.62
C THR A 265 -22.09 -6.89 -31.68
N ASP A 266 -23.13 -7.68 -31.94
CA ASP A 266 -23.14 -8.63 -33.04
C ASP A 266 -23.31 -7.88 -34.39
N PRO A 267 -22.43 -8.11 -35.40
CA PRO A 267 -22.51 -7.46 -36.71
C PRO A 267 -23.88 -7.63 -37.42
N ALA A 268 -24.56 -8.75 -37.17
CA ALA A 268 -25.87 -9.03 -37.77
C ALA A 268 -26.97 -8.08 -37.30
N ARG A 269 -26.81 -7.41 -36.12
CA ARG A 269 -27.85 -6.55 -35.52
C ARG A 269 -27.98 -5.19 -36.18
N LYS A 270 -26.88 -4.64 -36.71
CA LYS A 270 -26.88 -3.31 -37.36
C LYS A 270 -27.55 -2.20 -36.53
N ASN A 271 -27.37 -2.25 -35.20
CA ASN A 271 -28.04 -1.40 -34.24
C ASN A 271 -27.29 -0.10 -33.91
N GLY A 272 -26.21 0.21 -34.63
CA GLY A 272 -25.45 1.45 -34.44
C GLY A 272 -24.18 1.32 -33.58
N LEU A 273 -23.98 0.22 -32.85
CA LEU A 273 -22.75 -0.03 -32.13
C LEU A 273 -21.62 -0.50 -33.05
N PRO A 274 -20.35 -0.21 -32.74
CA PRO A 274 -19.21 -0.84 -33.39
C PRO A 274 -19.17 -2.34 -33.04
N THR A 275 -18.64 -3.16 -33.96
CA THR A 275 -18.71 -4.62 -33.87
C THR A 275 -17.36 -5.30 -33.92
N GLU A 276 -16.30 -4.57 -34.29
CA GLU A 276 -14.95 -5.10 -34.47
C GLU A 276 -13.92 -4.32 -33.66
N ARG A 277 -12.80 -4.99 -33.33
CA ARG A 277 -11.67 -4.41 -32.64
C ARG A 277 -12.06 -3.74 -31.31
N LEU A 278 -13.03 -4.33 -30.61
CA LEU A 278 -13.55 -3.80 -29.36
C LEU A 278 -12.60 -4.10 -28.21
N GLY A 279 -12.44 -3.12 -27.35
CA GLY A 279 -11.75 -3.24 -26.09
C GLY A 279 -12.68 -3.12 -24.89
N ARG A 280 -12.28 -2.29 -23.90
CA ARG A 280 -13.05 -2.01 -22.69
C ARG A 280 -14.33 -1.21 -23.03
N ILE A 281 -15.40 -1.48 -22.30
CA ILE A 281 -16.69 -0.81 -22.41
C ILE A 281 -17.14 -0.44 -20.99
N GLY A 282 -17.47 0.83 -20.75
CA GLY A 282 -18.15 1.30 -19.56
C GLY A 282 -19.63 1.49 -19.81
N LEU A 283 -20.47 1.34 -18.80
CA LEU A 283 -21.93 1.35 -18.91
C LEU A 283 -22.57 2.27 -17.89
N ALA A 284 -23.69 2.90 -18.25
CA ALA A 284 -24.59 3.54 -17.29
C ALA A 284 -26.04 3.48 -17.77
N VAL A 285 -26.96 3.17 -16.85
CA VAL A 285 -28.42 3.15 -17.08
C VAL A 285 -29.04 4.30 -16.31
N ALA A 286 -29.85 5.15 -16.99
CA ALA A 286 -30.49 6.28 -16.36
C ALA A 286 -31.56 5.82 -15.36
N THR A 287 -31.49 6.34 -14.13
CA THR A 287 -32.39 5.92 -13.04
C THR A 287 -33.82 6.31 -13.27
N GLN A 288 -34.08 7.49 -13.89
CA GLN A 288 -35.43 8.01 -14.12
C GLN A 288 -36.09 7.46 -15.38
N ASP A 289 -35.28 7.18 -16.41
CA ASP A 289 -35.75 6.55 -17.65
C ASP A 289 -34.74 5.47 -18.08
N PRO A 290 -34.94 4.22 -17.66
CA PRO A 290 -34.00 3.14 -17.98
C PRO A 290 -33.93 2.75 -19.46
N LYS A 291 -34.74 3.37 -20.30
CA LYS A 291 -34.57 3.28 -21.76
C LYS A 291 -33.34 4.06 -22.24
N ILE A 292 -32.89 5.05 -21.47
CA ILE A 292 -31.66 5.80 -21.74
C ILE A 292 -30.49 5.03 -21.14
N VAL A 293 -29.62 4.56 -22.02
CA VAL A 293 -28.40 3.83 -21.68
C VAL A 293 -27.22 4.47 -22.39
N TYR A 294 -26.15 4.69 -21.67
CA TYR A 294 -24.87 5.13 -22.23
C TYR A 294 -23.85 4.00 -22.21
N ALA A 295 -22.98 4.01 -23.20
CA ALA A 295 -21.79 3.16 -23.25
C ALA A 295 -20.60 3.97 -23.76
N THR A 296 -19.49 3.93 -23.04
CA THR A 296 -18.17 4.26 -23.57
C THR A 296 -17.61 3.01 -24.23
N VAL A 297 -17.18 3.09 -25.48
CA VAL A 297 -16.72 1.91 -26.24
C VAL A 297 -15.34 2.17 -26.79
N GLN A 298 -14.36 1.42 -26.31
CA GLN A 298 -13.02 1.42 -26.89
C GLN A 298 -13.05 0.67 -28.23
N VAL A 299 -12.48 1.31 -29.27
CA VAL A 299 -12.15 0.68 -30.54
C VAL A 299 -10.69 0.96 -30.86
N ASP A 300 -9.93 -0.08 -31.16
CA ASP A 300 -8.53 0.07 -31.52
C ASP A 300 -8.39 0.72 -32.90
N ARG A 301 -7.68 1.85 -32.94
CA ARG A 301 -7.45 2.66 -34.15
C ARG A 301 -6.31 2.13 -35.06
N GLY A 302 -5.67 1.03 -34.70
CA GLY A 302 -4.41 0.54 -35.28
C GLY A 302 -4.46 0.08 -36.75
N VAL A 303 -5.59 0.23 -37.47
CA VAL A 303 -5.67 0.10 -38.93
C VAL A 303 -6.76 1.04 -39.43
N THR A 304 -6.41 1.95 -40.29
CA THR A 304 -7.34 2.77 -41.05
C THR A 304 -8.19 1.88 -41.98
N ASP A 305 -9.40 1.52 -41.52
CA ASP A 305 -10.43 1.10 -42.48
C ASP A 305 -11.20 2.36 -42.91
N PRO A 306 -10.96 2.82 -44.15
CA PRO A 306 -11.61 4.05 -44.63
C PRO A 306 -13.10 3.88 -44.90
N LEU A 307 -13.64 2.66 -44.84
CA LEU A 307 -15.00 2.39 -45.26
C LEU A 307 -16.05 2.26 -44.15
N GLN A 308 -15.62 2.12 -42.87
CA GLN A 308 -16.60 1.94 -41.81
C GLN A 308 -16.77 3.14 -40.86
N GLY A 309 -15.94 4.16 -40.88
CA GLY A 309 -16.17 5.48 -40.25
C GLY A 309 -16.64 5.55 -38.81
N ARG A 310 -16.76 4.41 -38.11
CA ARG A 310 -17.25 4.34 -36.72
C ARG A 310 -16.10 3.94 -35.82
N TYR A 311 -15.53 4.96 -35.27
CA TYR A 311 -14.52 4.82 -34.22
C TYR A 311 -15.22 4.60 -32.88
N GLY A 312 -14.49 4.17 -31.86
CA GLY A 312 -14.98 4.15 -30.48
C GLY A 312 -15.41 5.54 -30.00
N GLY A 313 -15.96 5.58 -28.79
CA GLY A 313 -16.44 6.83 -28.20
C GLY A 313 -17.64 6.60 -27.30
N VAL A 314 -18.43 7.66 -27.09
CA VAL A 314 -19.63 7.63 -26.27
C VAL A 314 -20.86 7.35 -27.16
N PHE A 315 -21.57 6.30 -26.81
CA PHE A 315 -22.82 5.88 -27.46
C PHE A 315 -24.01 6.05 -26.53
N ARG A 316 -25.14 6.46 -27.07
CA ARG A 316 -26.40 6.63 -26.34
C ARG A 316 -27.51 5.83 -27.00
N SER A 317 -28.27 5.11 -26.23
CA SER A 317 -29.58 4.51 -26.59
C SER A 317 -30.69 5.26 -25.87
N SER A 318 -31.88 5.32 -26.50
CA SER A 318 -33.11 5.88 -25.93
C SER A 318 -34.27 4.87 -25.97
N ASP A 319 -33.98 3.63 -26.32
CA ASP A 319 -34.94 2.53 -26.48
C ASP A 319 -34.52 1.25 -25.73
N GLY A 320 -33.74 1.41 -24.65
CA GLY A 320 -33.28 0.29 -23.83
C GLY A 320 -32.23 -0.57 -24.53
N GLY A 321 -31.40 0.03 -25.38
CA GLY A 321 -30.29 -0.67 -26.05
C GLY A 321 -30.73 -1.40 -27.35
N ALA A 322 -31.94 -1.18 -27.88
CA ALA A 322 -32.33 -1.77 -29.14
C ALA A 322 -31.56 -1.09 -30.29
N THR A 323 -31.45 0.25 -30.25
CA THR A 323 -30.64 1.06 -31.18
C THR A 323 -29.72 2.01 -30.44
N TRP A 324 -28.59 2.37 -31.06
CA TRP A 324 -27.57 3.21 -30.51
C TRP A 324 -27.09 4.28 -31.48
N SER A 325 -26.80 5.45 -30.96
CA SER A 325 -26.18 6.54 -31.71
C SER A 325 -24.88 6.92 -31.08
N GLN A 326 -23.81 7.03 -31.84
CA GLN A 326 -22.58 7.65 -31.38
C GLN A 326 -22.85 9.16 -31.18
N VAL A 327 -22.71 9.64 -29.96
CA VAL A 327 -22.95 11.04 -29.62
C VAL A 327 -21.65 11.83 -29.54
N ASN A 328 -20.52 11.13 -29.28
CA ASN A 328 -19.19 11.73 -29.24
C ASN A 328 -18.12 10.67 -29.57
N ASP A 329 -16.97 11.08 -30.10
CA ASP A 329 -15.85 10.21 -30.45
C ASP A 329 -14.76 10.16 -29.34
N LEU A 330 -15.06 10.70 -28.16
CA LEU A 330 -14.18 10.70 -27.01
C LEU A 330 -13.84 9.28 -26.56
N GLN A 331 -12.57 8.96 -26.50
CA GLN A 331 -12.06 7.75 -25.89
C GLN A 331 -11.01 8.14 -24.85
N ALA A 332 -11.20 7.72 -23.60
CA ALA A 332 -10.21 7.91 -22.55
C ALA A 332 -8.96 7.05 -22.83
N ILE A 333 -7.77 7.57 -22.60
CA ILE A 333 -6.50 6.88 -22.83
C ILE A 333 -5.64 6.98 -21.57
N PRO A 334 -5.04 5.88 -21.10
CA PRO A 334 -5.11 4.51 -21.64
C PRO A 334 -6.39 3.77 -21.21
N HIS A 335 -6.99 3.06 -22.13
CA HIS A 335 -8.26 2.36 -21.92
C HIS A 335 -8.24 1.26 -20.86
N TYR A 336 -7.08 0.66 -20.58
CA TYR A 336 -6.97 -0.34 -19.51
C TYR A 336 -7.17 0.27 -18.13
N TYR A 337 -7.18 1.60 -18.03
CA TYR A 337 -7.23 2.34 -16.80
C TYR A 337 -8.54 3.09 -16.59
N TYR A 338 -9.12 3.61 -17.66
CA TYR A 338 -10.35 4.41 -17.66
C TYR A 338 -11.45 3.70 -18.45
N ASP A 339 -12.55 4.37 -18.67
CA ASP A 339 -13.75 4.11 -19.49
C ASP A 339 -15.08 4.05 -18.73
N ASP A 340 -15.10 4.24 -17.42
CA ASP A 340 -16.37 4.30 -16.68
C ASP A 340 -17.14 5.61 -17.03
N ILE A 341 -18.47 5.53 -17.12
CA ILE A 341 -19.38 6.65 -17.40
C ILE A 341 -20.47 6.71 -16.33
N PHE A 342 -20.90 7.91 -15.96
CA PHE A 342 -21.84 8.15 -14.88
C PHE A 342 -22.93 9.11 -15.34
N ILE A 343 -24.17 8.89 -14.90
CA ILE A 343 -25.33 9.72 -15.22
C ILE A 343 -25.84 10.39 -13.95
N ASP A 344 -26.17 11.68 -14.03
CA ASP A 344 -26.89 12.39 -12.97
C ASP A 344 -28.24 11.70 -12.72
N PRO A 345 -28.51 11.22 -11.49
CA PRO A 345 -29.77 10.56 -11.19
C PRO A 345 -31.00 11.42 -11.44
N GLY A 346 -30.84 12.74 -11.48
CA GLY A 346 -31.90 13.72 -11.73
C GLY A 346 -32.03 14.18 -13.17
N ASN A 347 -30.98 13.98 -14.02
CA ASN A 347 -30.95 14.49 -15.38
C ASN A 347 -30.18 13.53 -16.31
N PRO A 348 -30.85 12.76 -17.16
CA PRO A 348 -30.22 11.78 -18.03
C PRO A 348 -29.34 12.39 -19.15
N ASP A 349 -29.41 13.68 -19.39
CA ASP A 349 -28.56 14.40 -20.34
C ASP A 349 -27.30 15.02 -19.66
N HIS A 350 -27.18 14.91 -18.35
CA HIS A 350 -26.02 15.32 -17.59
C HIS A 350 -25.17 14.08 -17.23
N VAL A 351 -24.00 13.95 -17.85
CA VAL A 351 -23.17 12.74 -17.74
C VAL A 351 -21.71 13.10 -17.54
N TRP A 352 -20.97 12.21 -16.88
CA TRP A 352 -19.52 12.31 -16.70
C TRP A 352 -18.82 11.04 -17.19
N THR A 353 -17.60 11.19 -17.65
CA THR A 353 -16.70 10.07 -17.91
C THR A 353 -15.34 10.32 -17.26
N VAL A 354 -14.74 9.24 -16.77
CA VAL A 354 -13.44 9.27 -16.10
C VAL A 354 -12.29 9.15 -17.09
N SER A 355 -11.25 9.90 -16.83
CA SER A 355 -10.01 9.95 -17.59
C SER A 355 -8.91 10.49 -16.66
N PRO A 356 -7.72 10.90 -17.13
CA PRO A 356 -6.82 11.72 -16.33
C PRO A 356 -7.49 12.98 -15.75
N SER A 357 -8.58 13.44 -16.40
CA SER A 357 -9.49 14.48 -15.90
C SER A 357 -10.89 13.92 -15.78
N LEU A 358 -11.71 14.44 -14.87
CA LEU A 358 -13.14 14.20 -14.88
C LEU A 358 -13.76 15.06 -15.98
N LEU A 359 -14.45 14.42 -16.92
CA LEU A 359 -15.04 15.09 -18.07
C LEU A 359 -16.55 15.15 -17.91
N GLU A 360 -17.12 16.35 -17.99
CA GLU A 360 -18.55 16.65 -17.80
C GLU A 360 -19.22 16.98 -19.13
N SER A 361 -20.41 16.44 -19.34
CA SER A 361 -21.32 16.78 -20.44
C SER A 361 -22.70 17.17 -19.91
N LYS A 362 -23.26 18.28 -20.39
CA LYS A 362 -24.62 18.78 -20.05
C LYS A 362 -25.60 18.69 -21.21
N ASP A 363 -25.21 18.01 -22.29
CA ASP A 363 -25.97 17.95 -23.52
C ASP A 363 -26.21 16.54 -24.05
N GLY A 364 -26.20 15.55 -23.15
CA GLY A 364 -26.46 14.15 -23.50
C GLY A 364 -25.25 13.46 -24.13
N GLY A 365 -24.04 13.88 -23.73
CA GLY A 365 -22.79 13.28 -24.18
C GLY A 365 -22.29 13.80 -25.53
N LYS A 366 -22.89 14.87 -26.07
CA LYS A 366 -22.49 15.44 -27.39
C LYS A 366 -21.22 16.26 -27.29
N SER A 367 -21.03 16.96 -26.19
CA SER A 367 -19.80 17.67 -25.88
C SER A 367 -19.33 17.35 -24.46
N PHE A 368 -18.01 17.28 -24.25
CA PHE A 368 -17.38 17.09 -22.96
C PHE A 368 -16.37 18.19 -22.69
N ALA A 369 -16.36 18.69 -21.48
CA ALA A 369 -15.37 19.62 -20.99
C ALA A 369 -14.71 19.06 -19.73
N PRO A 370 -13.42 19.25 -19.52
CA PRO A 370 -12.79 18.92 -18.24
C PRO A 370 -13.43 19.79 -17.16
N ASP A 371 -13.79 19.17 -16.05
CA ASP A 371 -14.17 19.93 -14.86
C ASP A 371 -12.99 20.84 -14.44
N SER A 372 -13.30 22.04 -14.00
CA SER A 372 -12.30 23.05 -13.59
C SER A 372 -11.68 22.71 -12.21
N MET A 373 -11.38 21.45 -11.98
CA MET A 373 -10.86 20.94 -10.72
C MET A 373 -9.42 21.38 -10.49
N HIS A 374 -9.22 22.54 -9.91
CA HIS A 374 -7.91 22.94 -9.41
C HIS A 374 -7.60 22.23 -8.10
N LEU A 375 -6.41 21.68 -7.97
CA LEU A 375 -5.88 21.02 -6.76
C LEU A 375 -6.54 19.66 -6.41
N VAL A 376 -7.25 19.04 -7.33
CA VAL A 376 -7.69 17.65 -7.22
C VAL A 376 -6.70 16.77 -8.01
N HIS A 377 -6.32 15.63 -7.44
CA HIS A 377 -5.44 14.69 -8.13
C HIS A 377 -6.12 14.16 -9.40
N GLY A 378 -5.33 13.88 -10.42
CA GLY A 378 -5.83 13.27 -11.66
C GLY A 378 -6.21 11.80 -11.49
N ASP A 379 -6.46 11.15 -12.64
CA ASP A 379 -6.69 9.71 -12.74
C ASP A 379 -7.91 9.22 -11.97
N TYR A 380 -9.09 9.61 -12.50
CA TYR A 380 -10.38 9.33 -11.86
C TYR A 380 -10.88 7.92 -12.16
N HIS A 381 -11.48 7.25 -11.14
CA HIS A 381 -11.97 5.87 -11.23
C HIS A 381 -13.39 5.68 -10.73
N ALA A 382 -13.87 6.56 -9.87
CA ALA A 382 -15.21 6.44 -9.27
C ALA A 382 -15.84 7.83 -9.09
N LEU A 383 -17.13 7.89 -9.32
CA LEU A 383 -17.95 9.08 -9.05
C LEU A 383 -19.28 8.62 -8.45
N TRP A 384 -19.70 9.27 -7.39
CA TRP A 384 -21.05 9.18 -6.88
C TRP A 384 -21.69 10.56 -6.86
N ILE A 385 -22.95 10.63 -7.31
CA ILE A 385 -23.75 11.84 -7.38
C ILE A 385 -24.93 11.61 -6.46
N ASP A 386 -25.21 12.52 -5.54
CA ASP A 386 -26.33 12.40 -4.60
C ASP A 386 -27.66 12.51 -5.34
N PRO A 387 -28.51 11.47 -5.32
CA PRO A 387 -29.79 11.51 -5.99
C PRO A 387 -30.77 12.59 -5.43
N GLY A 388 -30.53 13.06 -4.23
CA GLY A 388 -31.32 14.10 -3.57
C GLY A 388 -30.76 15.51 -3.74
N ASP A 389 -29.46 15.61 -4.02
CA ASP A 389 -28.74 16.89 -4.18
C ASP A 389 -27.59 16.76 -5.16
N PRO A 390 -27.78 17.07 -6.44
CA PRO A 390 -26.74 16.94 -7.48
C PRO A 390 -25.55 17.88 -7.28
N GLN A 391 -25.59 18.79 -6.30
CA GLN A 391 -24.42 19.59 -5.90
C GLN A 391 -23.47 18.80 -4.99
N HIS A 392 -23.92 17.69 -4.39
CA HIS A 392 -23.11 16.83 -3.57
C HIS A 392 -22.53 15.68 -4.38
N LEU A 393 -21.20 15.72 -4.56
CA LEU A 393 -20.43 14.77 -5.36
C LEU A 393 -19.35 14.13 -4.50
N ILE A 394 -19.05 12.86 -4.75
CA ILE A 394 -17.91 12.16 -4.18
C ILE A 394 -17.12 11.55 -5.33
N VAL A 395 -15.82 11.82 -5.41
CA VAL A 395 -14.93 11.21 -6.41
C VAL A 395 -13.85 10.38 -5.74
N GLY A 396 -13.45 9.30 -6.41
CA GLY A 396 -12.28 8.50 -6.10
C GLY A 396 -11.29 8.55 -7.27
N ASN A 397 -10.03 8.83 -6.95
CA ASN A 397 -8.93 8.91 -7.92
C ASN A 397 -7.64 8.35 -7.32
N ASP A 398 -6.49 8.52 -7.98
CA ASP A 398 -5.20 8.02 -7.51
C ASP A 398 -4.62 8.79 -6.31
N GLY A 399 -5.15 9.98 -6.03
CA GLY A 399 -4.84 10.76 -4.83
C GLY A 399 -5.78 10.51 -3.64
N GLY A 400 -6.82 9.68 -3.81
CA GLY A 400 -7.75 9.34 -2.73
C GLY A 400 -9.20 9.71 -2.99
N VAL A 401 -9.86 10.25 -1.98
CA VAL A 401 -11.28 10.66 -2.02
C VAL A 401 -11.41 12.15 -1.89
N TYR A 402 -12.26 12.73 -2.72
CA TYR A 402 -12.64 14.14 -2.63
C TYR A 402 -14.16 14.28 -2.60
N VAL A 403 -14.64 15.23 -1.81
CA VAL A 403 -16.07 15.54 -1.65
C VAL A 403 -16.33 16.97 -2.06
N SER A 404 -17.30 17.19 -2.93
CA SER A 404 -17.84 18.51 -3.26
C SER A 404 -19.27 18.64 -2.77
N ARG A 405 -19.65 19.85 -2.36
CA ARG A 405 -21.02 20.19 -1.92
C ARG A 405 -21.61 21.37 -2.70
N ASP A 406 -20.95 21.75 -3.78
CA ASP A 406 -21.31 22.90 -4.61
C ASP A 406 -21.24 22.61 -6.12
N GLY A 407 -21.43 21.34 -6.49
CA GLY A 407 -21.44 20.87 -7.87
C GLY A 407 -20.07 20.87 -8.53
N GLY A 408 -19.03 20.56 -7.78
CA GLY A 408 -17.66 20.42 -8.29
C GLY A 408 -16.85 21.72 -8.33
N LYS A 409 -17.35 22.83 -7.79
CA LYS A 409 -16.62 24.11 -7.78
C LYS A 409 -15.52 24.15 -6.73
N ALA A 410 -15.76 23.49 -5.60
CA ALA A 410 -14.76 23.30 -4.54
C ALA A 410 -14.77 21.84 -4.07
N TRP A 411 -13.59 21.35 -3.71
CA TRP A 411 -13.38 19.96 -3.30
C TRP A 411 -12.61 19.89 -1.99
N GLU A 412 -13.06 19.03 -1.11
CA GLU A 412 -12.42 18.71 0.15
C GLU A 412 -11.74 17.34 0.05
N HIS A 413 -10.42 17.30 0.21
CA HIS A 413 -9.65 16.06 0.22
C HIS A 413 -9.80 15.32 1.55
N MET A 414 -10.04 14.01 1.51
CA MET A 414 -10.17 13.17 2.69
C MET A 414 -8.87 12.42 2.96
N ALA A 415 -8.18 12.80 4.02
CA ALA A 415 -6.91 12.17 4.42
C ALA A 415 -7.14 10.75 4.95
N ILE A 416 -6.76 9.73 4.18
CA ILE A 416 -6.89 8.31 4.51
C ILE A 416 -5.53 7.64 4.30
N PRO A 417 -4.97 6.88 5.27
CA PRO A 417 -3.65 6.29 5.17
C PRO A 417 -3.66 5.01 4.29
N ILE A 418 -3.89 5.20 2.99
CA ILE A 418 -3.92 4.15 1.97
C ILE A 418 -2.84 4.34 0.91
N GLY A 419 -1.75 5.03 1.23
CA GLY A 419 -0.61 5.25 0.35
C GLY A 419 0.01 3.96 -0.16
N GLN A 420 0.33 3.92 -1.46
CA GLN A 420 0.86 2.77 -2.19
C GLN A 420 2.38 2.91 -2.35
N PHE A 421 3.15 2.49 -1.34
CA PHE A 421 4.60 2.59 -1.37
C PHE A 421 5.23 1.46 -2.19
N TYR A 422 6.14 1.81 -3.09
CA TYR A 422 7.03 0.87 -3.78
C TYR A 422 8.26 0.54 -2.95
N THR A 423 8.89 1.55 -2.35
CA THR A 423 10.14 1.37 -1.61
C THR A 423 10.15 2.17 -0.32
N VAL A 424 11.02 1.76 0.61
CA VAL A 424 11.26 2.49 1.84
C VAL A 424 12.73 2.38 2.25
N ILE A 425 13.28 3.47 2.77
CA ILE A 425 14.59 3.50 3.44
C ILE A 425 14.48 4.11 4.82
N VAL A 426 15.49 3.85 5.63
CA VAL A 426 15.72 4.49 6.93
C VAL A 426 16.96 5.35 6.81
N ASP A 427 16.82 6.66 6.99
CA ASP A 427 17.96 7.56 7.18
C ASP A 427 18.36 7.60 8.65
N SER A 428 19.42 6.87 8.99
CA SER A 428 19.97 6.80 10.34
C SER A 428 21.01 7.89 10.64
N SER A 429 21.31 8.80 9.70
CA SER A 429 22.20 9.95 9.90
C SER A 429 21.57 10.99 10.83
N LEU A 430 20.26 10.97 10.96
CA LEU A 430 19.47 11.80 11.87
C LEU A 430 18.96 10.98 13.07
N THR A 431 18.73 11.67 14.18
CA THR A 431 18.10 11.10 15.38
C THR A 431 17.01 12.06 15.87
N PRO A 432 15.74 11.65 15.96
CA PRO A 432 15.22 10.35 15.53
C PRO A 432 15.43 10.13 14.01
N TYR A 433 15.54 8.87 13.62
CA TYR A 433 15.73 8.54 12.22
C TYR A 433 14.53 8.99 11.37
N GLN A 434 14.82 9.32 10.11
CA GLN A 434 13.78 9.62 9.12
C GLN A 434 13.45 8.36 8.32
N ILE A 435 12.26 8.33 7.78
CA ILE A 435 11.79 7.29 6.87
C ILE A 435 11.45 7.99 5.57
N CYS A 436 12.04 7.54 4.46
CA CYS A 436 11.74 8.04 3.13
C CYS A 436 11.25 6.90 2.24
N GLY A 437 10.33 7.18 1.33
CA GLY A 437 9.82 6.20 0.38
C GLY A 437 9.11 6.82 -0.79
N GLY A 438 9.06 6.06 -1.89
CA GLY A 438 8.36 6.43 -3.11
C GLY A 438 6.97 5.80 -3.15
N LEU A 439 5.98 6.59 -3.55
CA LEU A 439 4.58 6.20 -3.67
C LEU A 439 4.15 6.21 -5.13
N GLN A 440 3.39 5.21 -5.50
CA GLN A 440 2.71 5.23 -6.79
C GLN A 440 1.82 6.48 -6.90
N ASP A 441 1.91 7.17 -8.02
CA ASP A 441 1.14 8.37 -8.40
C ASP A 441 1.31 9.58 -7.47
N ASN A 442 1.98 9.45 -6.31
CA ASN A 442 1.99 10.44 -5.23
C ASN A 442 3.40 10.89 -4.79
N GLY A 443 4.42 10.70 -5.62
CA GLY A 443 5.77 11.22 -5.40
C GLY A 443 6.60 10.49 -4.36
N VAL A 444 7.69 11.12 -3.93
CA VAL A 444 8.62 10.64 -2.90
C VAL A 444 8.52 11.51 -1.66
N TRP A 445 8.37 10.89 -0.51
CA TRP A 445 8.16 11.57 0.76
C TRP A 445 9.13 11.11 1.83
N CYS A 446 9.50 12.05 2.72
CA CYS A 446 10.25 11.77 3.94
C CYS A 446 9.48 12.24 5.16
N GLY A 447 9.56 11.49 6.26
CA GLY A 447 8.92 11.84 7.53
C GLY A 447 9.63 11.23 8.72
N PRO A 448 9.39 11.75 9.94
CA PRO A 448 10.09 11.29 11.15
C PRO A 448 9.51 9.97 11.68
N SER A 449 10.35 9.15 12.29
CA SER A 449 9.91 7.94 13.02
C SER A 449 9.20 8.25 14.34
N ARG A 450 9.42 9.45 14.88
CA ARG A 450 8.78 10.03 16.07
C ARG A 450 8.93 11.54 16.10
N THR A 451 8.04 12.22 16.84
CA THR A 451 8.09 13.66 17.11
C THR A 451 8.10 13.93 18.62
N ARG A 452 8.31 15.19 19.00
CA ARG A 452 8.12 15.64 20.38
C ARG A 452 6.66 15.96 20.71
N ASP A 453 5.81 15.97 19.68
CA ASP A 453 4.41 16.31 19.84
C ASP A 453 3.65 15.25 20.64
N THR A 454 2.84 15.68 21.60
CA THR A 454 2.00 14.77 22.40
C THR A 454 0.91 14.10 21.58
N LEU A 455 0.48 14.71 20.49
CA LEU A 455 -0.48 14.12 19.58
C LEU A 455 0.13 12.93 18.81
N GLY A 456 1.36 13.07 18.32
CA GLY A 456 2.01 12.08 17.48
C GLY A 456 2.65 12.67 16.23
N ILE A 457 2.67 11.89 15.17
CA ILE A 457 3.18 12.28 13.85
C ILE A 457 1.97 12.64 12.98
N THR A 458 1.97 13.84 12.43
CA THR A 458 0.92 14.36 11.55
C THR A 458 1.36 14.36 10.10
N ASP A 459 0.42 14.57 9.17
CA ASP A 459 0.75 14.76 7.77
C ASP A 459 1.69 15.97 7.54
N GLY A 460 1.61 16.99 8.39
CA GLY A 460 2.51 18.16 8.35
C GLY A 460 3.97 17.86 8.71
N ASP A 461 4.25 16.71 9.30
CA ASP A 461 5.61 16.25 9.60
C ASP A 461 6.26 15.54 8.40
N TRP A 462 5.48 15.17 7.38
CA TRP A 462 5.95 14.61 6.13
C TRP A 462 6.21 15.70 5.09
N TYR A 463 7.26 15.53 4.29
CA TYR A 463 7.62 16.49 3.26
C TYR A 463 7.99 15.81 1.95
N PRO A 464 7.58 16.39 0.79
CA PRO A 464 7.87 15.85 -0.52
C PRO A 464 9.32 16.14 -0.90
N VAL A 465 9.98 15.14 -1.48
CA VAL A 465 11.33 15.29 -2.02
C VAL A 465 11.37 15.13 -3.54
N ASN A 466 10.34 14.53 -4.14
CA ASN A 466 10.16 14.43 -5.58
C ASN A 466 8.68 14.24 -5.94
N GLY A 467 8.35 14.40 -7.24
CA GLY A 467 7.02 14.16 -7.80
C GLY A 467 6.95 12.90 -8.66
N GLY A 468 5.88 12.79 -9.46
CA GLY A 468 5.61 11.65 -10.34
C GLY A 468 5.21 10.37 -9.59
N ASP A 469 5.37 9.22 -10.22
CA ASP A 469 5.41 7.95 -9.50
C ASP A 469 6.72 7.85 -8.75
N GLY A 470 6.70 8.10 -7.44
CA GLY A 470 7.89 8.03 -6.63
C GLY A 470 8.41 6.61 -6.55
N MET A 471 9.67 6.40 -6.95
CA MET A 471 10.27 5.08 -6.99
C MET A 471 11.26 4.89 -5.84
N TRP A 472 12.53 4.84 -6.16
CA TRP A 472 13.60 4.69 -5.18
C TRP A 472 14.02 6.03 -4.60
N VAL A 473 14.45 6.00 -3.36
CA VAL A 473 15.08 7.12 -2.66
C VAL A 473 16.32 6.64 -1.92
N GLN A 474 17.36 7.46 -1.90
CA GLN A 474 18.61 7.17 -1.19
C GLN A 474 19.13 8.44 -0.51
N ILE A 475 19.66 8.28 0.69
CA ILE A 475 20.33 9.36 1.46
C ILE A 475 21.70 8.83 1.89
N PRO A 476 22.79 9.52 1.55
CA PRO A 476 24.12 9.12 1.97
C PRO A 476 24.27 9.15 3.50
N ALA A 477 24.83 8.12 4.09
CA ALA A 477 24.92 7.98 5.56
C ALA A 477 25.66 9.13 6.26
N ASN A 478 26.56 9.82 5.56
CA ASN A 478 27.36 10.94 6.08
C ASN A 478 26.87 12.33 5.63
N ASP A 479 25.80 12.41 4.80
CA ASP A 479 25.22 13.66 4.30
C ASP A 479 23.70 13.62 4.33
N PRO A 480 23.05 13.98 5.46
CA PRO A 480 21.60 13.93 5.62
C PRO A 480 20.85 15.02 4.81
N TYR A 481 21.58 15.89 4.14
CA TYR A 481 20.99 17.00 3.39
C TYR A 481 20.88 16.70 1.89
N THR A 482 21.53 15.66 1.40
CA THR A 482 21.43 15.25 0.01
C THR A 482 20.46 14.07 -0.11
N VAL A 483 19.42 14.23 -0.94
CA VAL A 483 18.45 13.18 -1.25
C VAL A 483 18.52 12.87 -2.75
N TYR A 484 18.81 11.62 -3.07
CA TYR A 484 18.66 11.09 -4.42
C TYR A 484 17.31 10.43 -4.54
N SER A 485 16.54 10.78 -5.57
CA SER A 485 15.20 10.19 -5.76
C SER A 485 14.88 10.03 -7.23
N GLY A 486 14.27 8.90 -7.56
CA GLY A 486 13.86 8.54 -8.92
C GLY A 486 12.34 8.57 -9.09
N TRP A 487 11.92 8.74 -10.35
CA TRP A 487 10.57 8.48 -10.81
C TRP A 487 10.62 7.62 -12.07
N GLN A 488 9.51 7.42 -12.75
CA GLN A 488 9.37 6.44 -13.85
C GLN A 488 10.53 6.52 -14.86
N TYR A 489 10.96 5.34 -15.34
CA TYR A 489 11.88 5.19 -16.48
C TYR A 489 13.25 5.85 -16.32
N GLY A 490 13.86 5.70 -15.15
CA GLY A 490 15.26 6.07 -14.94
C GLY A 490 15.53 7.54 -14.66
N HIS A 491 14.49 8.36 -14.61
CA HIS A 491 14.66 9.74 -14.18
C HIS A 491 15.21 9.80 -12.76
N LEU A 492 16.25 10.58 -12.56
CA LEU A 492 16.96 10.70 -11.29
C LEU A 492 17.25 12.15 -10.94
N SER A 493 16.92 12.54 -9.73
CA SER A 493 17.26 13.87 -9.20
C SER A 493 18.07 13.79 -7.91
N ARG A 494 18.88 14.82 -7.71
CA ARG A 494 19.59 15.16 -6.47
C ARG A 494 18.97 16.40 -5.87
N LEU A 495 18.45 16.32 -4.66
CA LEU A 495 17.85 17.43 -3.90
C LEU A 495 18.77 17.81 -2.73
N ASP A 496 19.09 19.09 -2.60
CA ASP A 496 19.72 19.66 -1.39
C ASP A 496 18.62 20.17 -0.44
N LEU A 497 18.47 19.52 0.71
CA LEU A 497 17.45 19.89 1.72
C LEU A 497 17.73 21.23 2.42
N LYS A 498 18.95 21.80 2.33
CA LYS A 498 19.24 23.12 2.91
C LYS A 498 18.73 24.25 2.04
N THR A 499 18.86 24.08 0.73
CA THR A 499 18.51 25.13 -0.27
C THR A 499 17.21 24.81 -0.99
N TRP A 500 16.76 23.55 -0.96
CA TRP A 500 15.67 23.00 -1.77
C TRP A 500 15.96 23.06 -3.28
N GLN A 501 17.22 23.24 -3.64
CA GLN A 501 17.64 23.14 -5.04
C GLN A 501 17.63 21.67 -5.46
N ARG A 502 17.00 21.41 -6.62
CA ARG A 502 16.95 20.09 -7.25
C ARG A 502 17.67 20.14 -8.58
N ASP A 503 18.60 19.23 -8.77
CA ASP A 503 19.30 19.00 -10.02
C ASP A 503 18.82 17.71 -10.66
N ASP A 504 18.53 17.72 -11.96
CA ASP A 504 18.35 16.50 -12.74
C ASP A 504 19.76 15.94 -13.06
N ILE A 505 19.99 14.71 -12.59
CA ILE A 505 21.26 14.00 -12.79
C ILE A 505 21.05 12.70 -13.58
N THR A 506 19.95 12.61 -14.34
CA THR A 506 19.65 11.46 -15.20
C THR A 506 20.79 11.25 -16.20
N PRO A 507 21.36 10.04 -16.32
CA PRO A 507 22.43 9.79 -17.30
C PRO A 507 21.84 9.77 -18.72
N LEU A 508 22.05 10.88 -19.41
CA LEU A 508 21.63 11.07 -20.80
C LEU A 508 22.85 10.96 -21.70
N ALA A 509 22.75 10.25 -22.84
CA ALA A 509 23.78 10.28 -23.86
C ALA A 509 23.74 11.64 -24.57
N LEU A 510 24.78 12.43 -24.43
CA LEU A 510 24.91 13.75 -25.03
C LEU A 510 24.90 13.74 -26.57
N ASP A 511 25.09 12.57 -27.19
CA ASP A 511 25.21 12.38 -28.65
C ASP A 511 24.03 11.67 -29.30
N ALA A 512 22.96 11.33 -28.57
CA ALA A 512 21.76 10.73 -29.14
C ALA A 512 21.00 11.80 -29.95
N GLY A 513 20.97 11.66 -31.28
CA GLY A 513 20.19 12.52 -32.16
C GLY A 513 18.72 12.59 -31.74
N GLN A 514 18.00 13.60 -32.17
CA GLN A 514 16.67 14.04 -31.68
C GLN A 514 15.56 12.99 -31.58
N ASP A 515 15.77 11.72 -31.96
CA ASP A 515 14.73 10.70 -31.99
C ASP A 515 14.74 9.68 -30.84
N SER A 516 15.74 9.68 -29.98
CA SER A 516 15.72 8.82 -28.78
C SER A 516 16.69 9.35 -27.72
N GLY A 517 16.23 10.23 -26.85
CA GLY A 517 17.04 10.80 -25.76
C GLY A 517 17.53 9.80 -24.69
N TYR A 518 17.28 8.50 -24.85
CA TYR A 518 17.68 7.48 -23.90
C TYR A 518 18.37 6.31 -24.60
N PRO A 519 19.70 6.15 -24.47
CA PRO A 519 20.43 5.04 -25.09
C PRO A 519 20.20 3.70 -24.37
N TYR A 520 19.57 3.72 -23.20
CA TYR A 520 19.38 2.56 -22.34
C TYR A 520 17.91 2.15 -22.25
N ASN A 521 17.67 0.86 -21.97
CA ASN A 521 16.37 0.38 -21.53
C ASN A 521 16.20 0.66 -20.04
N TRP A 522 15.12 1.35 -19.68
CA TRP A 522 14.78 1.68 -18.31
C TRP A 522 13.54 0.92 -17.87
N GLY A 523 13.58 0.32 -16.70
CA GLY A 523 12.40 -0.22 -16.05
C GLY A 523 11.43 0.86 -15.62
N TRP A 524 10.17 0.47 -15.39
CA TRP A 524 9.22 1.36 -14.73
C TRP A 524 9.78 1.83 -13.39
N THR A 525 10.27 0.89 -12.58
CA THR A 525 10.93 1.14 -11.32
C THR A 525 12.43 0.93 -11.49
N THR A 526 13.20 1.99 -11.60
CA THR A 526 14.64 1.94 -11.77
C THR A 526 15.32 1.92 -10.40
N PRO A 527 16.13 0.89 -10.05
CA PRO A 527 16.81 0.83 -8.77
C PRO A 527 17.95 1.84 -8.67
N ILE A 528 18.06 2.48 -7.51
CA ILE A 528 19.13 3.41 -7.14
C ILE A 528 19.77 2.90 -5.88
N LEU A 529 21.10 2.84 -5.82
CA LEU A 529 21.85 2.45 -4.65
C LEU A 529 23.01 3.42 -4.42
N VAL A 530 23.05 4.11 -3.27
CA VAL A 530 24.26 4.80 -2.80
C VAL A 530 25.19 3.76 -2.22
N SER A 531 26.45 3.76 -2.63
CA SER A 531 27.46 2.83 -2.11
C SER A 531 27.59 2.95 -0.59
N GLN A 532 27.62 1.80 0.08
CA GLN A 532 27.84 1.73 1.53
C GLN A 532 29.31 2.02 1.92
N HIS A 533 30.22 1.96 0.95
CA HIS A 533 31.66 2.18 1.13
C HIS A 533 32.13 3.56 0.72
N ASP A 534 31.39 4.19 -0.21
CA ASP A 534 31.72 5.55 -0.69
C ASP A 534 30.41 6.32 -0.98
N ALA A 535 30.04 7.20 -0.09
CA ALA A 535 28.80 7.98 -0.16
C ALA A 535 28.72 8.97 -1.37
N THR A 536 29.79 9.11 -2.15
CA THR A 536 29.83 9.91 -3.38
C THR A 536 29.57 9.10 -4.64
N VAL A 537 29.45 7.76 -4.49
CA VAL A 537 29.20 6.82 -5.57
C VAL A 537 27.76 6.32 -5.50
N LEU A 538 27.08 6.33 -6.65
CA LEU A 538 25.76 5.76 -6.84
C LEU A 538 25.81 4.70 -7.95
N TYR A 539 24.90 3.73 -7.84
CA TYR A 539 24.61 2.74 -8.88
C TYR A 539 23.15 2.92 -9.33
N LEU A 540 22.93 2.81 -10.65
CA LEU A 540 21.64 2.96 -11.28
C LEU A 540 21.42 1.80 -12.27
N GLY A 541 20.25 1.16 -12.24
CA GLY A 541 19.94 -0.01 -13.08
C GLY A 541 19.20 0.37 -14.35
N ALA A 542 19.87 0.24 -15.50
CA ALA A 542 19.27 0.20 -16.84
C ALA A 542 19.36 -1.25 -17.38
N ASN A 543 19.39 -1.47 -18.71
CA ASN A 543 19.85 -2.77 -19.23
C ASN A 543 21.34 -3.03 -18.89
N HIS A 544 22.09 -1.99 -18.55
CA HIS A 544 23.42 -2.05 -17.93
C HIS A 544 23.37 -1.53 -16.48
N LEU A 545 24.36 -1.89 -15.67
CA LEU A 545 24.64 -1.17 -14.44
C LEU A 545 25.39 0.14 -14.75
N ILE A 546 24.88 1.25 -14.30
CA ILE A 546 25.52 2.55 -14.43
C ILE A 546 26.10 2.91 -13.08
N ARG A 547 27.39 3.26 -13.03
CA ARG A 547 28.05 3.83 -11.86
C ARG A 547 28.17 5.33 -12.04
N MET A 548 27.66 6.07 -11.06
CA MET A 548 27.78 7.52 -11.01
C MET A 548 28.77 7.92 -9.92
N THR A 549 29.62 8.88 -10.22
CA THR A 549 30.64 9.40 -9.30
C THR A 549 30.45 10.89 -9.07
N HIS A 550 31.20 11.47 -8.14
CA HIS A 550 31.10 12.90 -7.80
C HIS A 550 29.66 13.33 -7.48
N ARG A 551 28.90 12.48 -6.74
CA ARG A 551 27.51 12.72 -6.35
C ARG A 551 26.53 12.77 -7.55
N GLY A 552 26.87 12.08 -8.64
CA GLY A 552 26.05 11.99 -9.83
C GLY A 552 26.40 12.95 -10.95
N ASP A 553 27.48 13.74 -10.80
CA ASP A 553 27.91 14.69 -11.85
C ASP A 553 28.63 13.99 -13.01
N ASP A 554 29.27 12.82 -12.75
CA ASP A 554 29.92 11.99 -13.77
C ASP A 554 29.36 10.56 -13.70
N TRP A 555 29.36 9.86 -14.82
CA TRP A 555 28.87 8.48 -14.86
C TRP A 555 29.59 7.66 -15.93
N ASP A 556 29.64 6.33 -15.72
CA ASP A 556 30.18 5.31 -16.64
C ASP A 556 29.34 4.05 -16.60
N VAL A 557 29.35 3.32 -17.73
CA VAL A 557 28.69 2.01 -17.84
C VAL A 557 29.58 0.94 -17.22
N LEU A 558 29.02 0.17 -16.31
CA LEU A 558 29.72 -0.87 -15.56
C LEU A 558 29.20 -2.25 -15.94
N GLY A 559 29.88 -2.93 -16.85
CA GLY A 559 29.53 -4.29 -17.26
C GLY A 559 28.75 -4.41 -18.56
N PRO A 560 28.42 -5.66 -18.96
CA PRO A 560 27.70 -5.96 -20.18
C PRO A 560 26.24 -5.57 -20.09
N ASP A 561 25.46 -5.76 -21.17
CA ASP A 561 24.01 -5.83 -21.12
C ASP A 561 23.61 -7.01 -20.19
N MET A 562 22.88 -6.72 -19.14
CA MET A 562 22.52 -7.62 -18.05
C MET A 562 21.13 -8.25 -18.22
N THR A 563 20.55 -8.13 -19.41
CA THR A 563 19.19 -8.58 -19.73
C THR A 563 19.19 -9.61 -20.85
N ARG A 564 18.08 -10.35 -21.00
CA ARG A 564 17.95 -11.38 -22.06
C ARG A 564 17.67 -10.77 -23.42
N ALA A 565 17.01 -9.64 -23.43
CA ALA A 565 16.69 -8.92 -24.64
C ALA A 565 16.71 -7.42 -24.38
N SER A 566 17.36 -6.68 -25.26
CA SER A 566 17.44 -5.23 -25.19
C SER A 566 17.33 -4.64 -26.59
N ARG A 567 17.50 -3.33 -26.72
CA ARG A 567 17.64 -2.67 -28.03
C ARG A 567 18.87 -3.19 -28.79
N GLU A 568 19.92 -3.58 -28.07
CA GLU A 568 21.15 -4.12 -28.62
C GLU A 568 20.97 -5.59 -29.06
N HIS A 569 20.12 -6.33 -28.34
CA HIS A 569 19.87 -7.76 -28.55
C HIS A 569 18.36 -8.03 -28.58
N PRO A 570 17.62 -7.59 -29.60
CA PRO A 570 16.19 -7.76 -29.65
C PRO A 570 15.82 -9.25 -29.76
N ALA A 571 15.09 -9.76 -28.80
CA ALA A 571 14.49 -11.08 -28.81
C ALA A 571 12.96 -10.94 -28.90
N PRO A 572 12.36 -11.12 -30.09
CA PRO A 572 10.92 -10.87 -30.30
C PRO A 572 10.01 -11.69 -29.40
N GLU A 573 10.44 -12.87 -28.99
CA GLU A 573 9.67 -13.81 -28.17
C GLU A 573 9.56 -13.35 -26.71
N VAL A 574 10.49 -12.52 -26.23
CA VAL A 574 10.58 -12.01 -24.86
C VAL A 574 10.20 -10.54 -24.77
N ALA A 575 10.12 -9.84 -25.90
CA ALA A 575 9.91 -8.38 -26.00
C ALA A 575 8.64 -7.84 -25.34
N HIS A 576 7.74 -8.71 -24.88
CA HIS A 576 6.46 -8.31 -24.28
C HIS A 576 6.35 -8.65 -22.80
N THR A 577 7.35 -9.32 -22.20
CA THR A 577 7.25 -9.88 -20.86
C THR A 577 7.96 -9.06 -19.79
N SER A 578 8.87 -8.15 -20.18
CA SER A 578 9.66 -7.31 -19.27
C SER A 578 10.01 -5.96 -19.91
N TYR A 579 10.63 -5.08 -19.15
CA TYR A 579 11.24 -3.84 -19.65
C TYR A 579 12.66 -4.06 -20.15
N HIS A 580 13.22 -5.25 -19.89
CA HIS A 580 14.62 -5.62 -20.15
C HIS A 580 15.58 -4.64 -19.46
N ALA A 581 15.43 -4.53 -18.16
CA ALA A 581 16.21 -3.65 -17.31
C ALA A 581 16.60 -4.35 -16.00
N VAL A 582 17.68 -3.91 -15.41
CA VAL A 582 18.07 -4.27 -14.04
C VAL A 582 17.00 -3.74 -13.10
N PHE A 583 16.44 -4.60 -12.28
CA PHE A 583 15.35 -4.31 -11.34
C PHE A 583 15.83 -4.22 -9.89
N THR A 584 16.96 -4.85 -9.57
CA THR A 584 17.55 -4.83 -8.22
C THR A 584 19.07 -4.79 -8.27
N ILE A 585 19.67 -4.05 -7.33
CA ILE A 585 21.11 -3.90 -7.17
C ILE A 585 21.45 -4.14 -5.70
N ALA A 586 22.49 -4.91 -5.42
CA ALA A 586 23.03 -5.06 -4.07
C ALA A 586 24.55 -4.94 -4.05
N GLU A 587 25.07 -4.09 -3.17
CA GLU A 587 26.49 -4.02 -2.83
C GLU A 587 26.72 -4.81 -1.53
N SER A 588 27.79 -5.61 -1.49
CA SER A 588 28.13 -6.31 -0.28
C SER A 588 28.54 -5.33 0.84
N PRO A 589 27.89 -5.37 2.03
CA PRO A 589 28.34 -4.54 3.14
C PRO A 589 29.75 -4.91 3.66
N ARG A 590 30.32 -6.02 3.20
CA ARG A 590 31.61 -6.54 3.59
C ARG A 590 32.72 -6.24 2.59
N SER A 591 32.38 -5.95 1.32
CA SER A 591 33.36 -5.72 0.27
C SER A 591 32.75 -4.84 -0.84
N LYS A 592 33.37 -3.71 -1.09
CA LYS A 592 33.02 -2.81 -2.19
C LYS A 592 33.19 -3.42 -3.58
N ASP A 593 33.97 -4.51 -3.66
CA ASP A 593 34.28 -5.18 -4.91
C ASP A 593 33.21 -6.21 -5.30
N VAL A 594 32.27 -6.53 -4.40
CA VAL A 594 31.17 -7.49 -4.65
C VAL A 594 29.88 -6.74 -4.86
N LEU A 595 29.40 -6.78 -6.11
CA LEU A 595 28.11 -6.22 -6.54
C LEU A 595 27.26 -7.32 -7.17
N TRP A 596 25.96 -7.21 -6.98
CA TRP A 596 24.96 -8.10 -7.58
C TRP A 596 23.95 -7.28 -8.34
N THR A 597 23.47 -7.80 -9.47
CA THR A 597 22.32 -7.26 -10.18
C THR A 597 21.34 -8.37 -10.53
N GLY A 598 20.06 -8.02 -10.58
CA GLY A 598 18.98 -8.88 -11.05
C GLY A 598 18.07 -8.10 -11.98
N SER A 599 17.71 -8.71 -13.12
CA SER A 599 16.86 -8.09 -14.12
C SER A 599 15.39 -8.50 -14.00
N ASP A 600 14.51 -7.74 -14.62
CA ASP A 600 13.07 -8.04 -14.71
C ASP A 600 12.73 -9.16 -15.73
N ASP A 601 13.74 -9.72 -16.38
CA ASP A 601 13.64 -10.92 -17.23
C ASP A 601 14.39 -12.13 -16.65
N GLY A 602 14.82 -12.03 -15.37
CA GLY A 602 15.27 -13.13 -14.54
C GLY A 602 16.77 -13.42 -14.55
N LEU A 603 17.60 -12.61 -15.21
CA LEU A 603 19.05 -12.79 -15.14
C LEU A 603 19.63 -12.27 -13.83
N VAL A 604 20.61 -13.00 -13.33
CA VAL A 604 21.36 -12.66 -12.11
C VAL A 604 22.84 -12.60 -12.43
N TRP A 605 23.46 -11.48 -12.10
CA TRP A 605 24.88 -11.26 -12.32
C TRP A 605 25.61 -10.92 -11.03
N VAL A 606 26.88 -11.30 -10.95
CA VAL A 606 27.76 -10.96 -9.83
C VAL A 606 29.15 -10.55 -10.31
N THR A 607 29.72 -9.53 -9.71
CA THR A 607 31.13 -9.15 -9.84
C THR A 607 31.87 -9.33 -8.51
N ARG A 608 33.20 -9.48 -8.57
CA ARG A 608 34.09 -9.65 -7.43
C ARG A 608 35.31 -8.72 -7.48
N ASP A 609 35.31 -7.80 -8.42
CA ASP A 609 36.42 -6.90 -8.72
C ASP A 609 35.95 -5.45 -9.00
N GLY A 610 34.81 -5.08 -8.39
CA GLY A 610 34.24 -3.74 -8.51
C GLY A 610 33.67 -3.47 -9.89
N GLY A 611 33.18 -4.50 -10.59
CA GLY A 611 32.50 -4.35 -11.88
C GLY A 611 33.44 -4.46 -13.10
N LYS A 612 34.71 -4.83 -12.94
CA LYS A 612 35.63 -5.03 -14.06
C LYS A 612 35.30 -6.31 -14.85
N THR A 613 34.91 -7.36 -14.13
CA THR A 613 34.42 -8.61 -14.71
C THR A 613 33.10 -9.04 -14.05
N TRP A 614 32.24 -9.66 -14.85
CA TRP A 614 30.94 -10.11 -14.39
C TRP A 614 30.71 -11.58 -14.74
N ALA A 615 30.04 -12.30 -13.83
CA ALA A 615 29.60 -13.68 -14.03
C ALA A 615 28.07 -13.73 -14.00
N GLU A 616 27.47 -14.26 -15.06
CA GLU A 616 26.05 -14.60 -15.07
C GLU A 616 25.85 -15.93 -14.32
N VAL A 617 24.95 -15.96 -13.35
CA VAL A 617 24.77 -17.08 -12.42
C VAL A 617 23.34 -17.64 -12.42
N SER A 618 22.49 -17.21 -13.36
CA SER A 618 21.09 -17.64 -13.45
C SER A 618 20.93 -19.13 -13.73
N ALA A 619 21.88 -19.74 -14.45
CA ALA A 619 21.88 -21.19 -14.75
C ALA A 619 22.20 -22.07 -13.53
N SER A 620 22.65 -21.49 -12.41
CA SER A 620 23.08 -22.21 -11.21
C SER A 620 21.95 -22.50 -10.21
N PHE A 621 20.72 -22.06 -10.52
CA PHE A 621 19.55 -22.34 -9.69
C PHE A 621 19.14 -23.81 -9.77
N PRO A 622 18.45 -24.34 -8.75
CA PRO A 622 17.92 -25.71 -8.77
C PRO A 622 17.01 -25.92 -9.99
N LYS A 623 16.98 -27.14 -10.50
CA LYS A 623 16.08 -27.51 -11.60
C LYS A 623 14.62 -27.22 -11.25
N GLY A 624 13.94 -26.45 -12.09
CA GLY A 624 12.55 -26.03 -11.89
C GLY A 624 12.40 -24.69 -11.19
N ALA A 625 13.50 -24.01 -10.86
CA ALA A 625 13.42 -22.61 -10.42
C ALA A 625 12.93 -21.72 -11.58
N PRO A 626 12.09 -20.72 -11.29
CA PRO A 626 11.48 -19.86 -12.31
C PRO A 626 12.42 -18.71 -12.70
N THR A 627 13.54 -19.04 -13.36
CA THR A 627 14.61 -18.08 -13.71
C THR A 627 14.25 -17.11 -14.83
N ASP A 628 13.01 -17.11 -15.30
CA ASP A 628 12.43 -16.17 -16.28
C ASP A 628 11.43 -15.19 -15.63
N CYS A 629 11.33 -15.22 -14.30
CA CYS A 629 10.55 -14.26 -13.51
C CYS A 629 11.40 -13.04 -13.12
N TRP A 630 10.75 -11.98 -12.66
CA TRP A 630 11.43 -10.80 -12.18
C TRP A 630 12.27 -11.11 -10.95
N VAL A 631 13.54 -10.71 -10.96
CA VAL A 631 14.38 -10.73 -9.76
C VAL A 631 13.98 -9.54 -8.91
N ALA A 632 12.99 -9.71 -8.03
CA ALA A 632 12.42 -8.63 -7.25
C ALA A 632 13.40 -8.04 -6.24
N THR A 633 14.20 -8.89 -5.59
CA THR A 633 15.20 -8.45 -4.61
C THR A 633 16.41 -9.37 -4.59
N ILE A 634 17.60 -8.76 -4.54
CA ILE A 634 18.83 -9.41 -4.10
C ILE A 634 19.31 -8.70 -2.84
N ALA A 635 19.65 -9.46 -1.80
CA ALA A 635 20.24 -8.95 -0.57
C ALA A 635 21.60 -9.63 -0.32
N ALA A 636 22.69 -8.87 -0.38
CA ALA A 636 24.02 -9.35 0.00
C ALA A 636 24.11 -9.46 1.52
N SER A 637 24.76 -10.54 2.02
CA SER A 637 24.77 -10.84 3.45
C SER A 637 25.64 -9.86 4.25
N TYR A 638 25.15 -9.47 5.42
CA TYR A 638 25.91 -8.73 6.42
C TYR A 638 26.98 -9.60 7.11
N HIS A 639 26.86 -10.92 7.08
CA HIS A 639 27.68 -11.84 7.85
C HIS A 639 28.72 -12.59 7.03
N VAL A 640 28.41 -12.92 5.77
CA VAL A 640 29.27 -13.73 4.90
C VAL A 640 29.37 -13.09 3.52
N GLU A 641 30.55 -12.69 3.10
CA GLU A 641 30.79 -11.98 1.82
C GLU A 641 30.27 -12.75 0.60
N SER A 642 30.41 -14.10 0.62
CA SER A 642 29.99 -14.97 -0.49
C SER A 642 28.50 -15.33 -0.48
N ARG A 643 27.77 -14.90 0.55
CA ARG A 643 26.33 -15.21 0.71
C ARG A 643 25.45 -14.09 0.13
N ALA A 644 24.41 -14.49 -0.55
CA ALA A 644 23.32 -13.60 -0.94
C ALA A 644 21.97 -14.33 -0.86
N TYR A 645 20.91 -13.55 -0.76
CA TYR A 645 19.52 -13.98 -0.81
C TYR A 645 18.86 -13.38 -2.03
N LEU A 646 17.89 -14.09 -2.60
CA LEU A 646 17.20 -13.65 -3.80
C LEU A 646 15.72 -14.04 -3.76
N VAL A 647 14.88 -13.15 -4.25
CA VAL A 647 13.46 -13.38 -4.48
C VAL A 647 13.17 -13.26 -5.97
N TYR A 648 12.54 -14.30 -6.53
CA TYR A 648 11.82 -14.18 -7.81
C TYR A 648 10.34 -13.85 -7.55
N ASP A 649 9.86 -12.80 -8.19
CA ASP A 649 8.44 -12.47 -8.26
C ASP A 649 7.87 -12.95 -9.57
N CYS A 650 7.02 -13.97 -9.50
CA CYS A 650 6.49 -14.67 -10.65
C CYS A 650 5.02 -14.36 -10.96
N HIS A 651 4.40 -13.42 -10.24
CA HIS A 651 2.97 -13.13 -10.45
C HIS A 651 2.67 -12.66 -11.89
N HIS A 652 3.63 -11.98 -12.53
CA HIS A 652 3.55 -11.60 -13.96
C HIS A 652 3.58 -12.79 -14.95
N ARG A 653 3.80 -14.00 -14.44
CA ARG A 653 3.72 -15.28 -15.16
C ARG A 653 2.56 -16.14 -14.67
N ASP A 654 1.63 -15.54 -13.93
CA ASP A 654 0.49 -16.21 -13.31
C ASP A 654 0.90 -17.29 -12.27
N ASP A 655 2.11 -17.18 -11.73
CA ASP A 655 2.63 -18.02 -10.65
C ASP A 655 2.71 -17.18 -9.36
N TYR A 656 1.91 -17.55 -8.40
CA TYR A 656 1.76 -16.87 -7.10
C TYR A 656 2.52 -17.60 -5.97
N GLY A 657 3.42 -18.51 -6.32
CA GLY A 657 4.26 -19.24 -5.37
C GLY A 657 5.35 -18.36 -4.72
N PRO A 658 5.84 -18.75 -3.55
CA PRO A 658 6.97 -18.07 -2.91
C PRO A 658 8.29 -18.63 -3.45
N HIS A 659 9.08 -17.81 -4.12
CA HIS A 659 10.35 -18.19 -4.72
C HIS A 659 11.50 -17.43 -4.04
N VAL A 660 12.02 -17.97 -2.93
CA VAL A 660 13.11 -17.39 -2.14
C VAL A 660 14.31 -18.32 -2.13
N TYR A 661 15.47 -17.81 -2.47
CA TYR A 661 16.73 -18.58 -2.63
C TYR A 661 17.86 -17.97 -1.83
N ARG A 662 18.85 -18.83 -1.51
CA ARG A 662 20.11 -18.43 -0.86
C ARG A 662 21.29 -19.10 -1.55
N THR A 663 22.38 -18.33 -1.74
CA THR A 663 23.71 -18.84 -2.12
C THR A 663 24.71 -18.65 -0.98
N GLU A 664 25.72 -19.52 -0.90
CA GLU A 664 26.85 -19.40 0.05
C GLU A 664 28.20 -19.22 -0.68
N ASP A 665 28.20 -19.23 -2.04
CA ASP A 665 29.38 -19.37 -2.87
C ASP A 665 29.42 -18.42 -4.08
N LEU A 666 28.88 -17.21 -3.90
CA LEU A 666 28.77 -16.18 -4.94
C LEU A 666 27.98 -16.64 -6.17
N GLY A 667 26.85 -17.30 -5.92
CA GLY A 667 25.89 -17.68 -6.97
C GLY A 667 26.27 -18.93 -7.76
N LYS A 668 27.36 -19.64 -7.40
CA LYS A 668 27.71 -20.90 -8.06
C LYS A 668 26.68 -22.00 -7.79
N THR A 669 26.07 -21.97 -6.63
CA THR A 669 24.94 -22.83 -6.25
C THR A 669 23.90 -22.04 -5.46
N TRP A 670 22.62 -22.40 -5.65
CA TRP A 670 21.49 -21.80 -4.95
C TRP A 670 20.66 -22.87 -4.25
N VAL A 671 20.11 -22.53 -3.11
CA VAL A 671 19.22 -23.38 -2.32
C VAL A 671 17.91 -22.63 -2.09
N GLU A 672 16.79 -23.29 -2.39
CA GLU A 672 15.46 -22.76 -2.09
C GLU A 672 15.23 -22.75 -0.58
N ILE A 673 14.82 -21.60 -0.04
CA ILE A 673 14.51 -21.39 1.37
C ILE A 673 13.09 -20.86 1.60
N GLY A 674 12.27 -20.72 0.55
CA GLY A 674 10.88 -20.23 0.62
C GLY A 674 9.89 -21.26 1.16
N LYS A 675 10.29 -22.50 1.38
CA LYS A 675 9.42 -23.56 1.85
C LYS A 675 8.81 -23.24 3.22
N GLY A 676 7.48 -23.24 3.29
CA GLY A 676 6.73 -22.89 4.51
C GLY A 676 6.16 -21.48 4.53
N LEU A 677 6.48 -20.64 3.53
CA LEU A 677 5.69 -19.47 3.18
C LEU A 677 4.37 -19.88 2.53
N PRO A 678 3.33 -19.06 2.57
CA PRO A 678 2.07 -19.34 1.89
C PRO A 678 2.25 -19.54 0.38
N SER A 679 1.63 -20.57 -0.17
CA SER A 679 1.84 -21.01 -1.56
C SER A 679 1.14 -20.17 -2.62
N ASP A 680 0.32 -19.20 -2.23
CA ASP A 680 -0.53 -18.40 -3.13
C ASP A 680 -0.36 -16.89 -2.91
N GLN A 681 0.77 -16.47 -2.34
CA GLN A 681 0.96 -15.08 -1.93
C GLN A 681 2.20 -14.41 -2.52
N GLY A 682 2.95 -15.08 -3.38
CA GLY A 682 4.17 -14.52 -3.96
C GLY A 682 5.14 -13.92 -2.93
N SER A 683 6.41 -13.92 -3.21
CA SER A 683 7.41 -13.23 -2.40
C SER A 683 7.91 -12.00 -3.14
N LEU A 684 8.12 -10.88 -2.45
CA LEU A 684 8.44 -9.59 -3.05
C LEU A 684 9.80 -9.05 -2.60
N THR A 685 10.15 -9.27 -1.34
CA THR A 685 11.42 -8.79 -0.78
C THR A 685 11.98 -9.75 0.24
N VAL A 686 13.31 -9.75 0.38
CA VAL A 686 14.05 -10.47 1.43
C VAL A 686 15.09 -9.55 2.07
N PHE A 687 15.23 -9.66 3.39
CA PHE A 687 16.19 -8.88 4.16
C PHE A 687 16.86 -9.76 5.21
N GLU A 688 18.20 -9.70 5.33
CA GLU A 688 18.96 -10.38 6.39
C GLU A 688 19.16 -9.45 7.58
N ASP A 689 18.97 -9.95 8.79
CA ASP A 689 19.24 -9.18 9.99
C ASP A 689 20.76 -8.97 10.18
N PRO A 690 21.24 -7.75 10.43
CA PRO A 690 22.67 -7.46 10.53
C PRO A 690 23.30 -7.94 11.85
N VAL A 691 22.51 -8.39 12.84
CA VAL A 691 22.98 -8.85 14.15
C VAL A 691 22.89 -10.37 14.24
N ASN A 692 21.80 -10.96 13.79
CA ASN A 692 21.55 -12.39 13.88
C ASN A 692 21.44 -13.02 12.48
N GLN A 693 22.50 -13.68 12.02
CA GLN A 693 22.57 -14.32 10.69
C GLN A 693 21.50 -15.39 10.43
N ARG A 694 20.76 -15.86 11.44
CA ARG A 694 19.67 -16.82 11.31
C ARG A 694 18.32 -16.15 11.13
N LEU A 695 18.27 -14.85 11.37
CA LEU A 695 17.06 -14.03 11.30
C LEU A 695 16.95 -13.41 9.92
N LEU A 696 15.92 -13.81 9.18
CA LEU A 696 15.58 -13.25 7.88
C LEU A 696 14.12 -12.79 7.88
N TRP A 697 13.84 -11.82 7.05
CA TRP A 697 12.52 -11.26 6.82
C TRP A 697 12.13 -11.43 5.36
N VAL A 698 10.87 -11.77 5.09
CA VAL A 698 10.32 -11.84 3.73
C VAL A 698 9.01 -11.07 3.69
N GLY A 699 8.88 -10.17 2.72
CA GLY A 699 7.63 -9.53 2.34
C GLY A 699 6.93 -10.34 1.28
N THR A 700 5.63 -10.52 1.45
CA THR A 700 4.73 -11.21 0.51
C THR A 700 3.57 -10.31 0.11
N ALA A 701 2.75 -10.75 -0.84
CA ALA A 701 1.54 -10.04 -1.23
C ALA A 701 0.51 -9.83 -0.09
N THR A 702 0.69 -10.46 1.07
CA THR A 702 -0.26 -10.35 2.18
C THR A 702 0.38 -10.15 3.56
N GLY A 703 1.64 -9.73 3.61
CA GLY A 703 2.28 -9.36 4.87
C GLY A 703 3.74 -9.71 5.00
N ALA A 704 4.27 -9.55 6.22
CA ALA A 704 5.66 -9.82 6.57
C ALA A 704 5.82 -11.17 7.28
N TYR A 705 6.83 -11.92 6.89
CA TYR A 705 7.20 -13.21 7.48
C TYR A 705 8.63 -13.18 8.00
N VAL A 706 8.89 -13.99 9.01
CA VAL A 706 10.20 -14.08 9.67
C VAL A 706 10.62 -15.54 9.84
N THR A 707 11.89 -15.79 9.71
CA THR A 707 12.54 -17.04 10.11
C THR A 707 13.58 -16.77 11.19
N LEU A 708 13.71 -17.68 12.15
CA LEU A 708 14.73 -17.65 13.22
C LEU A 708 15.76 -18.79 13.06
N ASP A 709 15.68 -19.53 11.97
CA ASP A 709 16.48 -20.72 11.71
C ASP A 709 17.14 -20.72 10.31
N GLY A 710 17.28 -19.52 9.72
CA GLY A 710 17.98 -19.34 8.44
C GLY A 710 17.18 -19.85 7.23
N GLY A 711 15.86 -19.73 7.27
CA GLY A 711 14.98 -20.09 6.15
C GLY A 711 14.47 -21.53 6.17
N LYS A 712 14.64 -22.28 7.27
CA LYS A 712 14.10 -23.64 7.37
C LYS A 712 12.61 -23.65 7.72
N SER A 713 12.15 -22.64 8.45
CA SER A 713 10.73 -22.44 8.76
C SER A 713 10.37 -20.96 8.80
N TRP A 714 9.16 -20.63 8.40
CA TRP A 714 8.65 -19.26 8.33
C TRP A 714 7.39 -19.08 9.15
N ARG A 715 7.23 -17.91 9.75
CA ARG A 715 6.06 -17.51 10.54
C ARG A 715 5.69 -16.07 10.22
N ARG A 716 4.40 -15.76 10.22
CA ARG A 716 3.92 -14.39 10.08
C ARG A 716 4.38 -13.54 11.27
N LEU A 717 4.86 -12.34 11.01
CA LEU A 717 5.28 -11.38 12.02
C LEU A 717 4.12 -10.47 12.42
N GLY A 718 3.83 -10.41 13.71
CA GLY A 718 2.75 -9.60 14.27
C GLY A 718 1.35 -10.09 13.86
N LYS A 719 0.33 -9.44 14.40
CA LYS A 719 -1.07 -9.78 14.09
C LYS A 719 -1.89 -8.59 13.56
N ASN A 720 -1.35 -7.38 13.65
CA ASN A 720 -2.05 -6.16 13.30
C ASN A 720 -1.54 -5.50 12.01
N LEU A 721 -0.56 -6.08 11.34
CA LEU A 721 -0.23 -5.71 9.97
C LEU A 721 -1.35 -6.25 9.06
N PRO A 722 -2.04 -5.41 8.29
CA PRO A 722 -3.09 -5.88 7.38
C PRO A 722 -2.57 -6.86 6.32
N ASN A 723 -3.48 -7.56 5.64
CA ASN A 723 -3.13 -8.48 4.55
C ASN A 723 -2.87 -7.70 3.25
N VAL A 724 -1.80 -6.94 3.21
CA VAL A 724 -1.37 -6.05 2.11
C VAL A 724 -0.01 -6.46 1.58
N PRO A 725 0.32 -6.13 0.31
CA PRO A 725 1.64 -6.36 -0.23
C PRO A 725 2.71 -5.59 0.55
N VAL A 726 3.78 -6.30 0.91
CA VAL A 726 4.97 -5.76 1.56
C VAL A 726 6.11 -5.79 0.54
N GLU A 727 6.34 -4.65 -0.11
CA GLU A 727 7.27 -4.56 -1.23
C GLU A 727 8.71 -4.26 -0.80
N SER A 728 8.89 -3.55 0.30
CA SER A 728 10.22 -3.16 0.77
C SER A 728 10.29 -3.13 2.30
N MET A 729 11.48 -3.38 2.82
CA MET A 729 11.79 -3.36 4.25
C MET A 729 13.12 -2.68 4.50
N ALA A 730 13.22 -1.95 5.61
CA ALA A 730 14.44 -1.32 6.08
C ALA A 730 14.55 -1.43 7.61
N LEU A 731 15.76 -1.38 8.16
CA LEU A 731 16.01 -1.49 9.60
C LEU A 731 16.74 -0.27 10.13
N SER A 732 16.22 0.32 11.20
CA SER A 732 16.98 1.28 12.00
C SER A 732 17.91 0.53 12.94
N PHE A 733 19.21 0.51 12.65
CA PHE A 733 20.20 -0.22 13.43
C PHE A 733 20.28 0.25 14.90
N ALA A 734 20.15 1.54 15.14
CA ALA A 734 20.25 2.11 16.49
C ALA A 734 19.00 1.82 17.34
N GLN A 735 17.80 1.89 16.76
CA GLN A 735 16.53 1.68 17.47
C GLN A 735 16.00 0.26 17.36
N ARG A 736 16.59 -0.57 16.50
CA ARG A 736 16.12 -1.93 16.19
C ARG A 736 14.66 -1.94 15.72
N ASP A 737 14.27 -0.93 14.95
CA ASP A 737 12.95 -0.79 14.39
C ASP A 737 12.95 -1.29 12.94
N LEU A 738 12.16 -2.33 12.66
CA LEU A 738 11.86 -2.79 11.32
C LEU A 738 10.79 -1.89 10.73
N VAL A 739 11.11 -1.23 9.63
CA VAL A 739 10.22 -0.41 8.82
C VAL A 739 9.75 -1.21 7.63
N VAL A 740 8.46 -1.24 7.40
CA VAL A 740 7.82 -2.02 6.34
C VAL A 740 7.00 -1.08 5.47
N SER A 741 7.29 -1.02 4.18
CA SER A 741 6.42 -0.35 3.21
C SER A 741 5.31 -1.29 2.76
N THR A 742 4.12 -0.73 2.55
CA THR A 742 2.98 -1.49 2.06
C THR A 742 2.35 -0.82 0.84
N HIS A 743 1.91 -1.63 -0.11
CA HIS A 743 1.19 -1.12 -1.27
C HIS A 743 -0.30 -0.93 -0.94
N GLY A 744 -0.63 0.20 -0.28
CA GLY A 744 -2.01 0.56 0.00
C GLY A 744 -2.36 0.84 1.46
N ARG A 745 -1.40 0.71 2.41
CA ARG A 745 -1.62 1.02 3.84
C ARG A 745 -0.50 1.86 4.45
N GLY A 746 0.29 2.55 3.59
CA GLY A 746 1.39 3.39 4.05
C GLY A 746 2.54 2.61 4.68
N VAL A 747 3.26 3.25 5.59
CA VAL A 747 4.45 2.71 6.26
C VAL A 747 4.11 2.23 7.67
N TRP A 748 4.67 1.06 8.03
CA TRP A 748 4.48 0.44 9.35
C TRP A 748 5.82 0.17 10.02
N VAL A 749 5.87 0.30 11.35
CA VAL A 749 7.09 0.15 12.13
C VAL A 749 6.86 -0.75 13.34
N THR A 750 7.78 -1.69 13.59
CA THR A 750 7.79 -2.49 14.82
C THR A 750 9.22 -2.68 15.33
N ASN A 751 9.38 -2.72 16.66
CA ASN A 751 10.70 -2.97 17.27
C ASN A 751 10.99 -4.48 17.27
N VAL A 752 12.11 -4.88 16.64
CA VAL A 752 12.52 -6.27 16.46
C VAL A 752 13.72 -6.68 17.31
N GLY A 753 14.24 -5.79 18.16
CA GLY A 753 15.37 -6.09 19.04
C GLY A 753 15.26 -7.39 19.85
N PRO A 754 14.07 -7.79 20.34
CA PRO A 754 13.90 -9.10 20.98
C PRO A 754 14.11 -10.29 20.04
N LEU A 755 13.86 -10.16 18.74
CA LEU A 755 14.06 -11.23 17.75
C LEU A 755 15.55 -11.44 17.45
N GLU A 756 16.32 -10.36 17.40
CA GLU A 756 17.77 -10.42 17.18
C GLU A 756 18.49 -11.21 18.28
N GLN A 757 17.94 -11.22 19.50
CA GLN A 757 18.49 -11.91 20.66
C GLN A 757 17.96 -13.33 20.84
N MET A 758 17.12 -13.81 19.91
CA MET A 758 16.55 -15.16 19.99
C MET A 758 17.62 -16.23 19.83
N THR A 759 17.57 -17.18 20.76
CA THR A 759 18.37 -18.42 20.73
C THR A 759 17.45 -19.62 20.78
N ASP A 760 17.96 -20.81 20.48
CA ASP A 760 17.18 -22.05 20.52
C ASP A 760 16.62 -22.36 21.92
N THR A 761 17.25 -21.83 22.96
CA THR A 761 16.92 -22.10 24.35
C THR A 761 16.09 -21.02 25.03
N LEU A 762 16.00 -19.81 24.46
CA LEU A 762 15.35 -18.66 25.10
C LEU A 762 13.92 -18.96 25.56
N LEU A 763 13.11 -19.57 24.70
CA LEU A 763 11.72 -19.90 25.02
C LEU A 763 11.59 -20.97 26.13
N ALA A 764 12.66 -21.69 26.45
CA ALA A 764 12.72 -22.64 27.56
C ALA A 764 13.06 -21.96 28.90
N GLU A 765 13.63 -20.76 28.87
CA GLU A 765 13.96 -19.99 30.08
C GLU A 765 12.68 -19.55 30.80
N PRO A 766 12.65 -19.56 32.14
CA PRO A 766 11.48 -19.08 32.88
C PRO A 766 11.26 -17.57 32.72
N ILE A 767 12.36 -16.82 32.54
CA ILE A 767 12.35 -15.37 32.29
C ILE A 767 13.62 -14.98 31.55
N HIS A 768 13.46 -14.05 30.59
CA HIS A 768 14.56 -13.39 29.90
C HIS A 768 14.35 -11.88 29.84
N LEU A 769 15.42 -11.09 30.09
CA LEU A 769 15.39 -9.62 29.96
C LEU A 769 16.20 -9.23 28.72
N PHE A 770 15.52 -8.63 27.72
CA PHE A 770 16.15 -8.18 26.49
C PHE A 770 16.93 -6.88 26.68
N ASP A 771 17.86 -6.60 25.78
CA ASP A 771 18.58 -5.33 25.76
C ASP A 771 17.60 -4.17 25.52
N VAL A 772 17.90 -3.03 26.07
CA VAL A 772 17.05 -1.85 26.00
C VAL A 772 17.65 -0.88 24.99
N ALA A 773 16.85 -0.50 23.99
CA ALA A 773 17.24 0.51 23.02
C ALA A 773 17.47 1.88 23.70
N PRO A 774 18.33 2.76 23.14
CA PRO A 774 18.51 4.10 23.66
C PRO A 774 17.21 4.86 23.83
N ALA A 775 17.03 5.54 24.95
CA ALA A 775 15.85 6.33 25.27
C ALA A 775 16.15 7.83 25.18
N TYR A 776 15.23 8.59 24.60
CA TYR A 776 15.42 10.04 24.45
C TYR A 776 14.66 10.80 25.51
N GLN A 777 15.39 11.73 26.17
CA GLN A 777 14.81 12.67 27.10
C GLN A 777 14.49 13.97 26.38
N TYR A 778 13.25 14.42 26.50
CA TYR A 778 12.80 15.69 25.92
C TYR A 778 11.60 16.25 26.68
N ARG A 779 11.33 17.52 26.50
CA ARG A 779 10.08 18.11 26.88
C ARG A 779 9.09 17.89 25.74
N PRO A 780 7.91 17.30 26.04
CA PRO A 780 6.87 17.22 25.04
C PRO A 780 6.50 18.60 24.56
N ARG A 781 6.11 18.70 23.31
CA ARG A 781 5.46 19.86 22.75
C ARG A 781 3.96 19.59 22.81
N ASP A 782 3.24 20.42 23.56
CA ASP A 782 1.78 20.36 23.54
C ASP A 782 1.31 21.27 22.40
N THR A 783 0.93 20.68 21.30
CA THR A 783 0.13 21.38 20.30
C THR A 783 -1.29 21.40 20.80
N TYR A 784 -1.92 22.56 20.75
CA TYR A 784 -3.34 22.65 21.05
C TYR A 784 -4.14 22.03 19.91
N PRO A 785 -4.83 20.89 20.13
CA PRO A 785 -5.47 20.14 19.06
C PRO A 785 -6.87 20.68 18.77
N ASP A 786 -6.96 21.95 18.42
CA ASP A 786 -8.25 22.56 18.02
C ASP A 786 -8.65 22.22 16.58
N TRP A 787 -8.01 21.21 15.97
CA TRP A 787 -8.24 20.81 14.58
C TRP A 787 -9.42 19.84 14.38
N GLY A 788 -10.15 19.51 15.47
CA GLY A 788 -11.21 18.51 15.40
C GLY A 788 -10.68 17.08 15.24
N SER A 789 -11.53 16.17 14.74
CA SER A 789 -11.26 14.73 14.67
C SER A 789 -10.82 14.24 13.31
N GLY A 790 -10.75 15.12 12.29
CA GLY A 790 -10.53 14.74 10.90
C GLY A 790 -9.09 14.33 10.54
N PRO A 791 -8.04 15.04 11.00
CA PRO A 791 -6.69 14.74 10.60
C PRO A 791 -6.21 13.37 11.07
N PHE A 792 -5.49 12.67 10.19
CA PHE A 792 -4.76 11.47 10.58
C PHE A 792 -3.59 11.84 11.48
N VAL A 793 -3.40 11.08 12.55
CA VAL A 793 -2.28 11.22 13.47
C VAL A 793 -1.72 9.85 13.79
N ALA A 794 -0.48 9.60 13.40
CA ALA A 794 0.22 8.38 13.75
C ALA A 794 0.75 8.43 15.19
N PRO A 795 0.62 7.35 15.97
CA PRO A 795 1.08 7.35 17.35
C PRO A 795 2.61 7.39 17.42
N ASN A 796 3.15 8.23 18.29
CA ASN A 796 4.54 8.14 18.71
C ASN A 796 4.82 6.80 19.41
N PRO A 797 6.08 6.29 19.40
CA PRO A 797 6.44 5.20 20.31
C PRO A 797 6.31 5.65 21.76
N PRO A 798 6.18 4.72 22.73
CA PRO A 798 6.13 5.05 24.13
C PRO A 798 7.28 5.98 24.54
N ARG A 799 6.97 7.04 25.28
CA ARG A 799 7.96 8.00 25.76
C ARG A 799 8.77 7.41 26.90
N GLY A 800 10.08 7.32 26.73
CA GLY A 800 11.01 6.78 27.71
C GLY A 800 11.71 5.50 27.26
N ALA A 801 12.23 4.73 28.21
CA ALA A 801 12.89 3.46 27.95
C ALA A 801 11.86 2.32 27.96
N VAL A 802 11.71 1.64 26.84
CA VAL A 802 10.84 0.46 26.74
C VAL A 802 11.67 -0.77 27.16
N ILE A 803 11.35 -1.30 28.31
CA ILE A 803 11.99 -2.48 28.88
C ILE A 803 11.17 -3.69 28.50
N THR A 804 11.76 -4.57 27.69
CA THR A 804 11.12 -5.78 27.17
C THR A 804 11.66 -7.01 27.87
N TYR A 805 10.78 -7.93 28.27
CA TYR A 805 11.16 -9.21 28.84
C TYR A 805 10.22 -10.32 28.41
N TYR A 806 10.68 -11.55 28.47
CA TYR A 806 9.90 -12.76 28.18
C TYR A 806 9.60 -13.50 29.49
N LEU A 807 8.37 -13.99 29.61
CA LEU A 807 7.94 -14.90 30.66
C LEU A 807 7.44 -16.19 30.05
N LYS A 808 7.92 -17.34 30.57
CA LYS A 808 7.42 -18.64 30.15
C LYS A 808 6.06 -18.96 30.76
N GLU A 809 5.85 -18.55 32.01
CA GLU A 809 4.66 -18.85 32.80
C GLU A 809 4.04 -17.59 33.39
N MET A 810 2.81 -17.70 33.85
CA MET A 810 2.07 -16.62 34.52
C MET A 810 2.69 -16.30 35.87
N GLU A 811 2.91 -15.02 36.13
CA GLU A 811 3.30 -14.44 37.42
C GLU A 811 2.18 -13.52 37.92
N PRO A 812 1.28 -13.99 38.79
CA PRO A 812 0.07 -13.26 39.19
C PRO A 812 0.34 -11.89 39.80
N ASP A 813 1.43 -11.72 40.53
CA ASP A 813 1.85 -10.46 41.17
C ASP A 813 2.60 -9.51 40.23
N GLY A 814 2.74 -9.89 38.93
CA GLY A 814 3.58 -9.19 37.98
C GLY A 814 5.08 -9.32 38.27
N VAL A 815 5.87 -8.59 37.49
CA VAL A 815 7.33 -8.62 37.61
C VAL A 815 7.84 -7.31 38.18
N LYS A 816 8.71 -7.37 39.21
CA LYS A 816 9.31 -6.18 39.80
C LYS A 816 10.59 -5.78 39.09
N LEU A 817 10.66 -4.50 38.74
CA LEU A 817 11.83 -3.89 38.12
C LEU A 817 12.27 -2.67 38.94
N VAL A 818 13.58 -2.51 39.07
CA VAL A 818 14.19 -1.36 39.72
C VAL A 818 15.17 -0.72 38.75
N VAL A 819 15.05 0.57 38.54
CA VAL A 819 16.04 1.34 37.79
C VAL A 819 16.96 2.03 38.75
N THR A 820 18.28 1.91 38.51
CA THR A 820 19.33 2.51 39.33
C THR A 820 20.25 3.38 38.50
N THR A 821 21.02 4.28 39.12
CA THR A 821 22.21 4.86 38.49
C THR A 821 23.25 3.79 38.25
N ALA A 822 24.29 4.10 37.46
CA ALA A 822 25.46 3.23 37.29
C ALA A 822 26.17 2.95 38.62
N ALA A 823 26.08 3.84 39.61
CA ALA A 823 26.64 3.67 40.97
C ALA A 823 25.75 2.80 41.88
N GLY A 824 24.53 2.43 41.44
CA GLY A 824 23.64 1.56 42.21
C GLY A 824 22.53 2.29 42.97
N ASP A 825 22.47 3.63 42.95
CA ASP A 825 21.40 4.39 43.64
C ASP A 825 20.07 4.16 42.97
N THR A 826 19.05 3.81 43.75
CA THR A 826 17.71 3.56 43.24
C THR A 826 17.06 4.83 42.72
N ILE A 827 16.59 4.79 41.48
CA ILE A 827 15.90 5.88 40.79
C ILE A 827 14.39 5.64 40.76
N ARG A 828 13.98 4.45 40.32
CA ARG A 828 12.56 4.15 40.04
C ARG A 828 12.22 2.70 40.32
N HIS A 829 11.06 2.47 40.93
CA HIS A 829 10.43 1.16 41.03
C HIS A 829 9.32 1.05 39.96
N LEU A 830 9.27 -0.07 39.28
CA LEU A 830 8.27 -0.38 38.27
C LEU A 830 7.71 -1.78 38.52
N THR A 831 6.46 -1.97 38.13
CA THR A 831 5.83 -3.29 38.05
C THR A 831 5.40 -3.55 36.62
N GLY A 832 5.92 -4.60 36.05
CA GLY A 832 5.56 -5.02 34.69
C GLY A 832 4.50 -6.12 34.69
N PRO A 833 3.82 -6.34 33.55
CA PRO A 833 2.84 -7.40 33.39
C PRO A 833 3.40 -8.80 33.67
N GLY A 834 2.60 -9.66 34.25
CA GLY A 834 2.99 -11.03 34.59
C GLY A 834 2.46 -12.12 33.66
N TYR A 835 1.95 -11.76 32.49
CA TYR A 835 1.43 -12.74 31.53
C TYR A 835 2.54 -13.47 30.78
N PRO A 836 2.31 -14.75 30.36
CA PRO A 836 3.29 -15.49 29.55
C PRO A 836 3.50 -14.80 28.20
N GLY A 837 4.71 -14.93 27.64
CA GLY A 837 5.12 -14.34 26.37
C GLY A 837 5.93 -13.06 26.56
N VAL A 838 6.02 -12.23 25.51
CA VAL A 838 6.75 -10.96 25.53
C VAL A 838 5.94 -9.89 26.22
N GLN A 839 6.54 -9.29 27.23
CA GLN A 839 5.95 -8.20 28.01
C GLN A 839 6.78 -6.95 27.88
N ARG A 840 6.15 -5.80 28.00
CA ARG A 840 6.80 -4.50 27.93
C ARG A 840 6.34 -3.61 29.09
N VAL A 841 7.30 -2.90 29.68
CA VAL A 841 7.06 -1.83 30.65
C VAL A 841 7.89 -0.62 30.27
N THR A 842 7.30 0.56 30.32
CA THR A 842 7.99 1.79 29.96
C THR A 842 8.44 2.53 31.22
N TRP A 843 9.74 2.81 31.32
CA TRP A 843 10.23 3.77 32.27
C TRP A 843 10.19 5.17 31.63
N ASP A 844 9.39 6.06 32.20
CA ASP A 844 9.13 7.42 31.70
C ASP A 844 10.28 8.41 31.96
N LEU A 845 11.48 7.91 32.27
CA LEU A 845 12.70 8.68 32.60
C LEU A 845 12.50 9.60 33.81
N THR A 846 11.67 9.20 34.76
CA THR A 846 11.45 9.94 36.01
C THR A 846 11.90 9.15 37.21
N ARG A 847 12.12 9.87 38.33
CA ARG A 847 12.44 9.34 39.66
C ARG A 847 11.19 9.13 40.47
N ASP A 848 11.22 8.23 41.44
CA ASP A 848 10.17 8.10 42.46
C ASP A 848 10.05 9.39 43.29
N LYS A 849 11.21 9.94 43.68
CA LYS A 849 11.28 11.18 44.50
C LYS A 849 11.90 12.30 43.65
N PRO A 850 11.30 13.52 43.68
CA PRO A 850 11.89 14.68 43.03
C PRO A 850 13.25 15.03 43.60
N ARG A 851 14.13 15.64 42.81
CA ARG A 851 15.38 16.24 43.28
C ARG A 851 15.09 17.44 44.15
N PRO A 852 16.00 17.77 45.09
CA PRO A 852 15.95 19.05 45.81
C PRO A 852 15.94 20.23 44.82
N ARG A 853 15.29 21.31 45.17
CA ARG A 853 15.34 22.55 44.39
C ARG A 853 16.71 23.22 44.59
N GLU A 854 17.31 23.58 43.48
CA GLU A 854 18.56 24.37 43.46
C GLU A 854 18.22 25.81 43.04
N LEU A 855 19.03 26.79 43.51
CA LEU A 855 18.84 28.20 43.17
C LEU A 855 19.11 28.38 41.66
N GLY A 856 18.13 28.97 40.94
CA GLY A 856 18.22 29.10 39.48
C GLY A 856 17.87 27.85 38.68
N GLY A 857 17.58 26.72 39.32
CA GLY A 857 17.18 25.46 38.67
C GLY A 857 15.69 25.36 38.37
N PRO A 858 15.25 24.23 37.84
CA PRO A 858 13.84 23.99 37.49
C PRO A 858 12.90 24.16 38.66
N THR A 859 11.77 24.82 38.45
CA THR A 859 10.75 25.08 39.46
C THR A 859 9.59 24.08 39.41
N SER A 860 9.34 23.45 38.25
CA SER A 860 8.28 22.48 38.08
C SER A 860 8.59 21.18 38.81
N ARG A 861 7.61 20.59 39.52
CA ARG A 861 7.74 19.30 40.19
C ARG A 861 8.06 18.18 39.19
N ASP A 862 7.56 18.26 37.98
CA ASP A 862 7.80 17.26 36.92
C ASP A 862 9.25 17.32 36.40
N ASP A 863 9.80 18.53 36.21
CA ASP A 863 11.20 18.68 35.86
C ASP A 863 12.15 18.20 36.96
N LEU A 864 11.77 18.36 38.22
CA LEU A 864 12.55 17.86 39.37
C LEU A 864 12.54 16.33 39.46
N LYS A 865 11.56 15.67 38.82
CA LYS A 865 11.50 14.22 38.74
C LYS A 865 12.28 13.66 37.58
N ARG A 866 12.59 14.41 36.53
CA ARG A 866 13.32 13.93 35.38
C ARG A 866 14.74 13.52 35.73
N VAL A 867 15.23 12.47 35.10
CA VAL A 867 16.63 12.08 35.24
C VAL A 867 17.49 12.86 34.22
N ALA A 868 18.78 12.95 34.42
CA ALA A 868 19.72 13.48 33.44
C ALA A 868 20.00 12.45 32.34
N SER A 869 20.47 12.88 31.18
CA SER A 869 21.09 11.98 30.20
C SER A 869 22.30 11.28 30.84
N GLY A 870 22.53 10.04 30.43
CA GLY A 870 23.57 9.16 31.00
C GLY A 870 23.17 7.70 31.06
N GLN A 871 23.99 6.90 31.70
CA GLN A 871 23.79 5.47 31.81
C GLN A 871 23.05 5.09 33.12
N TYR A 872 22.08 4.23 32.96
CA TYR A 872 21.27 3.63 34.02
C TYR A 872 21.29 2.11 33.89
N VAL A 873 20.83 1.42 34.94
CA VAL A 873 20.70 -0.03 34.95
C VAL A 873 19.29 -0.38 35.35
N VAL A 874 18.62 -1.20 34.57
CA VAL A 874 17.38 -1.86 34.98
C VAL A 874 17.70 -3.24 35.54
N ARG A 875 17.18 -3.51 36.74
CA ARG A 875 17.26 -4.80 37.40
C ARG A 875 15.85 -5.39 37.47
N LEU A 876 15.67 -6.57 36.87
CA LEU A 876 14.45 -7.32 36.92
C LEU A 876 14.60 -8.46 37.91
N SER A 877 13.67 -8.62 38.83
CA SER A 877 13.70 -9.66 39.88
C SER A 877 12.48 -10.55 39.76
N LEU A 878 12.71 -11.86 39.71
CA LEU A 878 11.67 -12.88 39.73
C LEU A 878 12.11 -14.05 40.60
N ARG A 879 11.42 -14.28 41.72
CA ARG A 879 11.79 -15.31 42.71
C ARG A 879 13.25 -15.12 43.16
N LYS A 880 14.11 -16.11 42.88
CA LYS A 880 15.56 -16.07 43.19
C LYS A 880 16.43 -15.57 42.04
N ARG A 881 15.85 -15.26 40.90
CA ARG A 881 16.59 -14.79 39.70
C ARG A 881 16.59 -13.27 39.65
N GLN A 882 17.73 -12.75 39.25
CA GLN A 882 17.95 -11.33 39.02
C GLN A 882 18.67 -11.15 37.69
N LEU A 883 18.10 -10.32 36.81
CA LEU A 883 18.66 -10.01 35.49
C LEU A 883 18.84 -8.51 35.39
N GLU A 884 19.91 -8.08 34.71
CA GLU A 884 20.23 -6.66 34.56
C GLU A 884 20.50 -6.31 33.11
N ARG A 885 20.12 -5.10 32.73
CA ARG A 885 20.44 -4.46 31.43
C ARG A 885 20.78 -3.00 31.63
N ARG A 886 21.68 -2.49 30.79
CA ARG A 886 22.00 -1.07 30.74
C ARG A 886 20.93 -0.33 29.96
N ILE A 887 20.66 0.93 30.32
CA ILE A 887 19.78 1.85 29.63
C ILE A 887 20.61 3.09 29.33
N ASP A 888 20.73 3.45 28.07
CA ASP A 888 21.35 4.69 27.64
C ASP A 888 20.26 5.75 27.46
N VAL A 889 20.33 6.80 28.28
CA VAL A 889 19.38 7.95 28.21
C VAL A 889 20.12 9.09 27.54
N GLN A 890 19.63 9.52 26.38
CA GLN A 890 20.20 10.57 25.56
C GLN A 890 19.30 11.80 25.57
N ASP A 891 19.89 12.98 25.36
CA ASP A 891 19.11 14.17 25.12
C ASP A 891 18.52 14.11 23.70
N TRP A 892 17.35 14.71 23.53
CA TRP A 892 16.80 14.88 22.18
C TRP A 892 17.76 15.73 21.37
N PRO A 893 18.21 15.27 20.21
CA PRO A 893 19.17 16.01 19.41
C PRO A 893 18.59 17.34 18.94
N ALA A 894 19.46 18.34 18.74
CA ALA A 894 19.06 19.57 18.10
C ALA A 894 18.54 19.29 16.69
N ASP A 895 17.50 19.97 16.30
CA ASP A 895 16.93 19.87 14.95
C ASP A 895 17.98 20.37 13.92
N ARG A 896 18.59 19.43 13.21
CA ARG A 896 19.61 19.73 12.21
C ARG A 896 19.02 20.27 10.91
N LEU A 897 17.74 20.04 10.64
CA LEU A 897 17.07 20.52 9.42
C LEU A 897 16.45 21.91 9.60
N GLY A 898 16.60 22.53 10.78
CA GLY A 898 16.06 23.87 11.07
C GLY A 898 14.53 23.94 11.04
N ARG A 899 13.86 22.78 11.06
CA ARG A 899 12.41 22.69 11.11
C ARG A 899 11.97 22.70 12.56
N LEU A 900 11.04 23.56 12.90
CA LEU A 900 10.37 23.59 14.19
C LEU A 900 9.38 22.41 14.24
N HIS A 901 9.86 21.21 14.49
CA HIS A 901 9.02 20.04 14.77
C HIS A 901 8.80 19.81 16.23
#